data_f10aa9efe3af9d6123152ae14118ea85
#
_entry.id   f10aa9efe3af9d6123152ae14118ea85
#
_cell.length_a   1.000
_cell.length_b   1.000
_cell.length_c   1.000
_cell.angle_alpha   90.00
_cell.angle_beta   90.00
_cell.angle_gamma   90.00
#
_symmetry.space_group_name_H-M   'P 1'
#
loop_
_entity.id
_entity.type
_entity.pdbx_description
1 polymer ?
#
loop_
_entity_poly.entity_id
_entity_poly.type
_entity_poly.pdbx_seq_one_letter_code
_entity_poly.pdbx_strand_id
1 'polypeptide(L)'
;MSDASFCDLFRTATCRPEPYPWQRQLALRDEPARVVAAPTGAGKTEAVLLDWLFRRLFHPDEAERRRTPRRLVLALPMRVLVEQTLKRARCALDRLERAGRLPRSVRVYPLMGGMADDSWALEPEREAVLVGTIDMLLSRALNRGFGRGRAAWPIDFGLLNGDCQWVLDEVQLMDAAVATSCQLEAFRERFALAAPARTVWMSATLEPSWLGTVDHPAPDPAEVAGVGAADRQGSLGRRLTAPKQLVRAEVDPSDATVVARLVLAEHERLADVPDAPRLTLALANTVDRAVDVYRALKRTLGDRPQVDLLLLHSRFRPADREALVKRLDAEAPDGGRIVVSTQVVEAGIDLDAGALVSELAPWASLVQRAGRLNRTGDRQSSPARLVWLDPGEEIPTKLARPYDEEALRVARKALLELDGSSFSPDAIAAFAARKGPPGLLGERPRTLFLRAPDLLDLFDTDPTLDGDDPDVGRFIRLAEDLDVGVAWRDFSGGPNDPEQALPGREEICPVPIWGKNELVKLEPWRWAYAQRRWEQVRSADDLVPGDLLLLRVSAGGYDAEVGWTGRKQDRPEPVPAVAREAPDSDWADPETLVGRWISLEEHTAHVVEELEQILAAIDVDLSWAEALRLAARVHDAGKAHPEFQRRLAIWADESPGDGVVYAKAPERRKWRPPRAFRHELVSALLLLERDRRDHRLDLAAYLVAAHHGKFRLTPRLLPDDHDATRLVCLGVGEGDEFPGVVVAGERFEPTRLDLSLLRLGDLEQKTWVE
;
A
#
# COMPACT_ATOMS: atom_id res chain seq x y z
N MET A 1 0.62 -9.12 -36.75
CA MET A 1 -0.70 -8.66 -36.26
C MET A 1 -0.64 -8.15 -34.81
N SER A 2 0.06 -8.80 -33.88
CA SER A 2 0.19 -8.38 -32.47
C SER A 2 0.82 -7.00 -32.28
N ASP A 3 1.84 -6.68 -33.06
CA ASP A 3 2.59 -5.43 -32.98
C ASP A 3 1.76 -4.21 -33.38
N ALA A 4 1.08 -4.25 -34.52
CA ALA A 4 0.18 -3.19 -34.94
C ALA A 4 -0.96 -2.94 -33.93
N SER A 5 -1.45 -4.01 -33.29
CA SER A 5 -2.47 -3.96 -32.26
C SER A 5 -1.96 -3.27 -30.98
N PHE A 6 -0.74 -3.56 -30.54
CA PHE A 6 -0.15 -2.89 -29.37
C PHE A 6 0.13 -1.40 -29.64
N CYS A 7 0.68 -1.04 -30.82
CA CYS A 7 0.91 0.35 -31.18
C CYS A 7 -0.38 1.17 -31.26
N ASP A 8 -1.47 0.59 -31.75
CA ASP A 8 -2.77 1.24 -31.79
C ASP A 8 -3.38 1.43 -30.39
N LEU A 9 -3.27 0.40 -29.50
CA LEU A 9 -3.63 0.49 -28.09
C LEU A 9 -2.86 1.62 -27.39
N PHE A 10 -1.53 1.64 -27.58
CA PHE A 10 -0.65 2.65 -26.98
C PHE A 10 -1.02 4.06 -27.43
N ARG A 11 -1.23 4.26 -28.73
CA ARG A 11 -1.60 5.56 -29.30
C ARG A 11 -2.92 6.07 -28.72
N THR A 12 -3.91 5.22 -28.63
CA THR A 12 -5.22 5.57 -28.07
C THR A 12 -5.14 5.91 -26.60
N ALA A 13 -4.44 5.11 -25.80
CA ALA A 13 -4.32 5.28 -24.35
C ALA A 13 -3.51 6.50 -23.96
N THR A 14 -2.42 6.80 -24.69
CA THR A 14 -1.44 7.82 -24.28
C THR A 14 -1.54 9.13 -25.06
N CYS A 15 -2.25 9.17 -26.20
CA CYS A 15 -2.23 10.26 -27.18
C CYS A 15 -0.83 10.54 -27.74
N ARG A 16 0.10 9.60 -27.66
CA ARG A 16 1.43 9.69 -28.26
C ARG A 16 1.47 8.88 -29.55
N PRO A 17 2.23 9.28 -30.56
CA PRO A 17 2.20 8.63 -31.87
C PRO A 17 2.66 7.17 -31.84
N GLU A 18 3.73 6.89 -31.09
CA GLU A 18 4.34 5.55 -31.04
C GLU A 18 4.93 5.25 -29.66
N PRO A 19 4.93 3.96 -29.21
CA PRO A 19 5.67 3.53 -28.03
C PRO A 19 7.19 3.61 -28.32
N TYR A 20 7.97 3.77 -27.27
CA TYR A 20 9.41 3.58 -27.37
C TYR A 20 9.74 2.13 -27.73
N PRO A 21 10.88 1.85 -28.43
CA PRO A 21 11.26 0.51 -28.79
C PRO A 21 11.24 -0.50 -27.63
N TRP A 22 11.76 -0.12 -26.45
CA TRP A 22 11.77 -0.98 -25.28
C TRP A 22 10.35 -1.28 -24.73
N GLN A 23 9.41 -0.31 -24.78
CA GLN A 23 8.03 -0.51 -24.34
C GLN A 23 7.31 -1.51 -25.27
N ARG A 24 7.55 -1.40 -26.57
CA ARG A 24 7.05 -2.33 -27.58
C ARG A 24 7.65 -3.72 -27.38
N GLN A 25 8.97 -3.81 -27.15
CA GLN A 25 9.64 -5.09 -26.86
C GLN A 25 9.09 -5.74 -25.59
N LEU A 26 8.82 -4.97 -24.52
CA LEU A 26 8.23 -5.48 -23.29
C LEU A 26 6.89 -6.16 -23.56
N ALA A 27 5.98 -5.52 -24.29
CA ALA A 27 4.65 -6.07 -24.57
C ALA A 27 4.64 -7.27 -25.52
N LEU A 28 5.66 -7.39 -26.39
CA LEU A 28 5.75 -8.44 -27.41
C LEU A 28 6.68 -9.61 -27.02
N ARG A 29 7.21 -9.62 -25.79
CA ARG A 29 7.99 -10.77 -25.29
C ARG A 29 7.09 -12.01 -25.16
N ASP A 30 7.63 -13.18 -25.46
CA ASP A 30 6.94 -14.46 -25.23
C ASP A 30 6.74 -14.69 -23.74
N GLU A 31 7.81 -14.50 -22.94
CA GLU A 31 7.72 -14.56 -21.48
C GLU A 31 7.72 -13.14 -20.86
N PRO A 32 6.81 -12.86 -19.92
CA PRO A 32 6.76 -11.59 -19.23
C PRO A 32 8.06 -11.27 -18.48
N ALA A 33 8.49 -10.01 -18.50
CA ALA A 33 9.65 -9.60 -17.75
C ALA A 33 9.37 -9.64 -16.24
N ARG A 34 10.37 -10.05 -15.46
CA ARG A 34 10.33 -9.95 -13.98
C ARG A 34 10.92 -8.64 -13.47
N VAL A 35 11.84 -8.05 -14.23
CA VAL A 35 12.47 -6.77 -13.88
C VAL A 35 12.34 -5.80 -15.04
N VAL A 36 11.97 -4.55 -14.71
CA VAL A 36 11.98 -3.42 -15.66
C VAL A 36 13.01 -2.39 -15.20
N ALA A 37 14.16 -2.40 -15.85
CA ALA A 37 15.28 -1.49 -15.60
C ALA A 37 15.28 -0.36 -16.62
N ALA A 38 14.66 0.77 -16.32
CA ALA A 38 14.61 1.92 -17.20
C ALA A 38 14.74 3.23 -16.41
N PRO A 39 15.43 4.26 -16.96
CA PRO A 39 15.63 5.53 -16.28
C PRO A 39 14.33 6.26 -15.99
N THR A 40 14.38 7.20 -15.06
CA THR A 40 13.25 8.08 -14.74
C THR A 40 12.83 8.86 -16.00
N GLY A 41 11.52 8.91 -16.26
CA GLY A 41 10.98 9.58 -17.46
C GLY A 41 10.93 8.73 -18.73
N ALA A 42 11.41 7.48 -18.71
CA ALA A 42 11.30 6.56 -19.84
C ALA A 42 9.90 5.91 -20.01
N GLY A 43 8.92 6.28 -19.18
CA GLY A 43 7.53 5.79 -19.31
C GLY A 43 7.33 4.37 -18.75
N LYS A 44 7.99 4.00 -17.66
CA LYS A 44 7.89 2.67 -17.01
C LYS A 44 6.45 2.29 -16.66
N THR A 45 5.76 3.18 -15.94
CA THR A 45 4.41 2.90 -15.41
C THR A 45 3.40 2.69 -16.53
N GLU A 46 3.44 3.55 -17.58
CA GLU A 46 2.60 3.38 -18.77
C GLU A 46 2.92 2.08 -19.52
N ALA A 47 4.21 1.73 -19.63
CA ALA A 47 4.64 0.52 -20.33
C ALA A 47 4.05 -0.73 -19.69
N VAL A 48 4.14 -0.86 -18.36
CA VAL A 48 3.65 -2.05 -17.65
C VAL A 48 2.12 -2.11 -17.58
N LEU A 49 1.44 -0.98 -17.42
CA LEU A 49 -0.02 -0.92 -17.49
C LEU A 49 -0.52 -1.40 -18.87
N LEU A 50 0.11 -0.91 -19.95
CA LEU A 50 -0.32 -1.26 -21.32
C LEU A 50 0.15 -2.66 -21.73
N ASP A 51 1.28 -3.17 -21.23
CA ASP A 51 1.69 -4.56 -21.36
C ASP A 51 0.65 -5.50 -20.75
N TRP A 52 0.25 -5.25 -19.49
CA TRP A 52 -0.78 -6.04 -18.82
C TRP A 52 -2.13 -5.98 -19.56
N LEU A 53 -2.60 -4.77 -19.94
CA LEU A 53 -3.84 -4.62 -20.72
C LEU A 53 -3.78 -5.38 -22.05
N PHE A 54 -2.66 -5.27 -22.77
CA PHE A 54 -2.47 -5.97 -24.03
C PHE A 54 -2.53 -7.47 -23.87
N ARG A 55 -1.74 -8.02 -22.94
CA ARG A 55 -1.71 -9.47 -22.67
C ARG A 55 -3.05 -9.99 -22.20
N ARG A 56 -3.71 -9.27 -21.29
CA ARG A 56 -4.99 -9.73 -20.70
C ARG A 56 -6.16 -9.64 -21.65
N LEU A 57 -6.27 -8.56 -22.45
CA LEU A 57 -7.48 -8.25 -23.21
C LEU A 57 -7.32 -8.29 -24.72
N PHE A 58 -6.12 -8.08 -25.24
CA PHE A 58 -5.89 -7.85 -26.67
C PHE A 58 -4.93 -8.85 -27.31
N HIS A 59 -4.26 -9.68 -26.51
CA HIS A 59 -3.34 -10.67 -27.06
C HIS A 59 -4.07 -11.61 -28.00
N PRO A 60 -3.50 -11.95 -29.20
CA PRO A 60 -4.17 -12.83 -30.16
C PRO A 60 -4.37 -14.25 -29.63
N ASP A 61 -3.40 -14.74 -28.83
CA ASP A 61 -3.48 -16.04 -28.20
C ASP A 61 -4.37 -15.99 -26.95
N GLU A 62 -5.43 -16.82 -26.94
CA GLU A 62 -6.35 -16.94 -25.82
C GLU A 62 -5.69 -17.54 -24.58
N ALA A 63 -4.72 -18.44 -24.76
CA ALA A 63 -4.00 -19.03 -23.65
C ALA A 63 -3.20 -17.96 -22.88
N GLU A 64 -2.58 -17.00 -23.60
CA GLU A 64 -1.91 -15.87 -22.96
C GLU A 64 -2.88 -14.96 -22.22
N ARG A 65 -4.06 -14.67 -22.80
CA ARG A 65 -5.08 -13.89 -22.10
C ARG A 65 -5.56 -14.56 -20.81
N ARG A 66 -5.72 -15.88 -20.80
CA ARG A 66 -6.11 -16.67 -19.62
C ARG A 66 -4.98 -16.73 -18.58
N ARG A 67 -3.72 -16.89 -19.03
CA ARG A 67 -2.53 -16.93 -18.18
C ARG A 67 -2.22 -15.55 -17.53
N THR A 68 -2.66 -14.45 -18.13
CA THR A 68 -2.43 -13.13 -17.58
C THR A 68 -3.46 -12.84 -16.46
N PRO A 69 -3.00 -12.50 -15.24
CA PRO A 69 -3.90 -12.25 -14.12
C PRO A 69 -4.91 -11.14 -14.36
N ARG A 70 -6.12 -11.26 -13.75
CA ARG A 70 -7.19 -10.25 -13.82
C ARG A 70 -6.85 -8.95 -13.14
N ARG A 71 -6.09 -9.01 -12.06
CA ARG A 71 -5.77 -7.83 -11.26
C ARG A 71 -4.33 -7.38 -11.50
N LEU A 72 -4.18 -6.09 -11.85
CA LEU A 72 -2.89 -5.41 -11.84
C LEU A 72 -2.75 -4.63 -10.55
N VAL A 73 -1.73 -4.94 -9.74
CA VAL A 73 -1.46 -4.30 -8.44
C VAL A 73 -0.24 -3.41 -8.57
N LEU A 74 -0.43 -2.10 -8.64
CA LEU A 74 0.64 -1.10 -8.72
C LEU A 74 0.99 -0.61 -7.31
N ALA A 75 2.09 -1.12 -6.76
CA ALA A 75 2.58 -0.78 -5.44
C ALA A 75 3.67 0.31 -5.53
N LEU A 76 3.48 1.38 -4.77
CA LEU A 76 4.33 2.58 -4.82
C LEU A 76 4.81 2.95 -3.40
N PRO A 77 6.03 3.49 -3.27
CA PRO A 77 6.58 3.82 -1.95
C PRO A 77 5.92 5.03 -1.29
N MET A 78 5.30 5.91 -2.06
CA MET A 78 4.77 7.19 -1.57
C MET A 78 3.39 7.51 -2.13
N ARG A 79 2.56 8.20 -1.33
CA ARG A 79 1.19 8.62 -1.69
C ARG A 79 1.13 9.50 -2.94
N VAL A 80 2.07 10.43 -3.11
CA VAL A 80 2.11 11.34 -4.26
C VAL A 80 2.25 10.55 -5.57
N LEU A 81 3.07 9.50 -5.56
CA LEU A 81 3.20 8.60 -6.72
C LEU A 81 1.91 7.83 -6.97
N VAL A 82 1.21 7.40 -5.91
CA VAL A 82 -0.11 6.74 -6.04
C VAL A 82 -1.10 7.66 -6.74
N GLU A 83 -1.23 8.91 -6.28
CA GLU A 83 -2.16 9.90 -6.86
C GLU A 83 -1.87 10.16 -8.34
N GLN A 84 -0.60 10.32 -8.72
CA GLN A 84 -0.21 10.50 -10.11
C GLN A 84 -0.47 9.26 -10.96
N THR A 85 -0.15 8.08 -10.44
CA THR A 85 -0.37 6.81 -11.14
C THR A 85 -1.86 6.54 -11.33
N LEU A 86 -2.68 6.82 -10.30
CA LEU A 86 -4.15 6.78 -10.40
C LEU A 86 -4.67 7.66 -11.53
N LYS A 87 -4.23 8.92 -11.56
CA LYS A 87 -4.63 9.88 -12.61
C LYS A 87 -4.26 9.37 -14.01
N ARG A 88 -3.02 8.88 -14.17
CA ARG A 88 -2.53 8.35 -15.45
C ARG A 88 -3.30 7.11 -15.89
N ALA A 89 -3.49 6.14 -14.98
CA ALA A 89 -4.22 4.92 -15.27
C ALA A 89 -5.68 5.21 -15.66
N ARG A 90 -6.38 6.05 -14.89
CA ARG A 90 -7.75 6.48 -15.20
C ARG A 90 -7.83 7.17 -16.56
N CYS A 91 -6.96 8.15 -16.82
CA CYS A 91 -6.95 8.85 -18.11
C CYS A 91 -6.69 7.91 -19.29
N ALA A 92 -5.83 6.90 -19.16
CA ALA A 92 -5.55 5.94 -20.21
C ALA A 92 -6.77 5.04 -20.48
N LEU A 93 -7.40 4.52 -19.43
CA LEU A 93 -8.59 3.67 -19.53
C LEU A 93 -9.80 4.45 -20.05
N ASP A 94 -10.06 5.67 -19.56
CA ASP A 94 -11.14 6.54 -20.04
C ASP A 94 -11.04 6.83 -21.55
N ARG A 95 -9.80 7.02 -22.06
CA ARG A 95 -9.58 7.23 -23.50
C ARG A 95 -9.89 5.98 -24.30
N LEU A 96 -9.48 4.82 -23.82
CA LEU A 96 -9.75 3.52 -24.45
C LEU A 96 -11.26 3.21 -24.45
N GLU A 97 -11.94 3.50 -23.34
CA GLU A 97 -13.38 3.30 -23.21
C GLU A 97 -14.17 4.23 -24.15
N ARG A 98 -13.86 5.52 -24.15
CA ARG A 98 -14.49 6.50 -25.08
C ARG A 98 -14.23 6.18 -26.54
N ALA A 99 -13.11 5.56 -26.86
CA ALA A 99 -12.78 5.10 -28.21
C ALA A 99 -13.46 3.75 -28.55
N GLY A 100 -14.22 3.15 -27.63
CA GLY A 100 -14.86 1.85 -27.81
C GLY A 100 -13.86 0.71 -28.00
N ARG A 101 -12.66 0.83 -27.42
CA ARG A 101 -11.58 -0.13 -27.62
C ARG A 101 -11.53 -1.21 -26.54
N LEU A 102 -12.06 -0.96 -25.33
CA LEU A 102 -12.08 -1.96 -24.28
C LEU A 102 -13.16 -3.01 -24.53
N PRO A 103 -12.79 -4.31 -24.59
CA PRO A 103 -13.77 -5.39 -24.75
C PRO A 103 -14.59 -5.61 -23.48
N ARG A 104 -14.11 -5.15 -22.33
CA ARG A 104 -14.75 -5.18 -21.01
C ARG A 104 -14.34 -3.95 -20.22
N SER A 105 -15.19 -3.57 -19.25
CA SER A 105 -14.84 -2.48 -18.33
C SER A 105 -13.68 -2.88 -17.41
N VAL A 106 -12.72 -1.99 -17.26
CA VAL A 106 -11.58 -2.13 -16.33
C VAL A 106 -11.61 -0.95 -15.38
N ARG A 107 -11.74 -1.20 -14.08
CA ARG A 107 -11.81 -0.14 -13.06
C ARG A 107 -10.49 0.08 -12.37
N VAL A 108 -10.26 1.30 -11.88
CA VAL A 108 -9.06 1.70 -11.15
C VAL A 108 -9.43 2.07 -9.72
N TYR A 109 -8.90 1.33 -8.76
CA TYR A 109 -9.19 1.49 -7.34
C TYR A 109 -7.98 2.04 -6.58
N PRO A 110 -8.14 3.10 -5.78
CA PRO A 110 -7.11 3.60 -4.89
C PRO A 110 -7.02 2.76 -3.62
N LEU A 111 -5.82 2.38 -3.21
CA LEU A 111 -5.54 1.67 -1.96
C LEU A 111 -4.43 2.38 -1.18
N MET A 112 -4.78 3.46 -0.52
CA MET A 112 -3.87 4.21 0.36
C MET A 112 -4.60 4.75 1.58
N GLY A 113 -3.89 4.98 2.66
CA GLY A 113 -4.49 5.44 3.92
C GLY A 113 -5.38 6.67 3.73
N GLY A 114 -6.63 6.59 4.19
CA GLY A 114 -7.64 7.65 4.05
C GLY A 114 -8.36 7.73 2.69
N MET A 115 -7.95 6.95 1.68
CA MET A 115 -8.57 6.91 0.36
C MET A 115 -8.52 5.48 -0.20
N ALA A 116 -8.96 4.51 0.59
CA ALA A 116 -9.10 3.14 0.16
C ALA A 116 -10.52 2.90 -0.37
N ASP A 117 -10.61 2.39 -1.60
CA ASP A 117 -11.86 1.91 -2.17
C ASP A 117 -11.80 0.39 -2.20
N ASP A 118 -12.52 -0.24 -1.29
CA ASP A 118 -12.49 -1.67 -1.06
C ASP A 118 -13.55 -2.43 -1.89
N SER A 119 -14.33 -1.72 -2.71
CA SER A 119 -15.37 -2.32 -3.55
C SER A 119 -14.84 -3.28 -4.64
N TRP A 120 -13.54 -3.20 -4.96
CA TRP A 120 -12.89 -4.14 -5.87
C TRP A 120 -12.97 -5.60 -5.42
N ALA A 121 -13.03 -5.84 -4.12
CA ALA A 121 -13.12 -7.18 -3.55
C ALA A 121 -14.52 -7.80 -3.66
N LEU A 122 -15.54 -6.99 -3.97
CA LEU A 122 -16.91 -7.45 -4.17
C LEU A 122 -17.18 -7.99 -5.58
N GLU A 123 -16.29 -7.70 -6.54
CA GLU A 123 -16.38 -8.15 -7.93
C GLU A 123 -15.08 -8.89 -8.34
N PRO A 124 -14.75 -10.03 -7.67
CA PRO A 124 -13.45 -10.72 -7.85
C PRO A 124 -13.24 -11.28 -9.26
N GLU A 125 -14.31 -11.47 -10.02
CA GLU A 125 -14.31 -11.96 -11.39
C GLU A 125 -13.94 -10.89 -12.43
N ARG A 126 -13.91 -9.60 -12.04
CA ARG A 126 -13.65 -8.49 -12.96
C ARG A 126 -12.18 -8.10 -13.05
N GLU A 127 -11.81 -7.56 -14.21
CA GLU A 127 -10.51 -6.93 -14.38
C GLU A 127 -10.41 -5.63 -13.59
N ALA A 128 -9.34 -5.51 -12.80
CA ALA A 128 -9.12 -4.35 -11.94
C ALA A 128 -7.66 -3.89 -11.94
N VAL A 129 -7.45 -2.57 -11.84
CA VAL A 129 -6.16 -1.96 -11.56
C VAL A 129 -6.18 -1.39 -10.15
N LEU A 130 -5.41 -1.98 -9.24
CA LEU A 130 -5.28 -1.54 -7.86
C LEU A 130 -4.03 -0.68 -7.75
N VAL A 131 -4.16 0.57 -7.33
CA VAL A 131 -3.02 1.48 -7.18
C VAL A 131 -2.92 1.91 -5.74
N GLY A 132 -1.83 1.55 -5.07
CA GLY A 132 -1.72 1.80 -3.63
C GLY A 132 -0.31 2.02 -3.13
N THR A 133 -0.23 2.43 -1.86
CA THR A 133 1.06 2.46 -1.16
C THR A 133 1.49 1.04 -0.83
N ILE A 134 2.81 0.82 -0.85
CA ILE A 134 3.37 -0.50 -0.51
C ILE A 134 2.91 -0.99 0.85
N ASP A 135 2.78 -0.11 1.84
CA ASP A 135 2.31 -0.45 3.18
C ASP A 135 0.89 -1.02 3.16
N MET A 136 -0.02 -0.31 2.49
CA MET A 136 -1.42 -0.71 2.41
C MET A 136 -1.59 -2.03 1.66
N LEU A 137 -0.93 -2.17 0.53
CA LEU A 137 -1.05 -3.35 -0.32
C LEU A 137 -0.35 -4.56 0.31
N LEU A 138 0.87 -4.39 0.82
CA LEU A 138 1.65 -5.50 1.35
C LEU A 138 1.09 -6.00 2.70
N SER A 139 0.60 -5.11 3.58
CA SER A 139 -0.08 -5.53 4.81
C SER A 139 -1.31 -6.41 4.52
N ARG A 140 -2.08 -6.08 3.47
CA ARG A 140 -3.21 -6.88 3.02
C ARG A 140 -2.76 -8.24 2.44
N ALA A 141 -1.70 -8.25 1.64
CA ALA A 141 -1.10 -9.49 1.13
C ALA A 141 -0.46 -10.35 2.24
N LEU A 142 -0.19 -9.78 3.40
CA LEU A 142 0.25 -10.46 4.62
C LEU A 142 -0.90 -10.79 5.59
N ASN A 143 -2.14 -10.75 5.14
CA ASN A 143 -3.33 -11.07 5.95
C ASN A 143 -3.49 -10.20 7.21
N ARG A 144 -3.01 -8.96 7.19
CA ARG A 144 -3.06 -7.98 8.31
C ARG A 144 -3.30 -6.57 7.75
N GLY A 145 -4.36 -6.43 6.94
CA GLY A 145 -4.65 -5.22 6.18
C GLY A 145 -4.80 -3.96 7.05
N PHE A 146 -3.89 -2.99 6.87
CA PHE A 146 -3.98 -1.70 7.56
C PHE A 146 -5.27 -0.97 7.17
N GLY A 147 -6.01 -0.51 8.18
CA GLY A 147 -7.28 0.18 7.99
C GLY A 147 -8.41 -0.69 7.42
N ARG A 148 -8.30 -2.00 7.52
CA ARG A 148 -9.28 -2.98 7.03
C ARG A 148 -9.86 -3.78 8.21
N GLY A 149 -11.16 -4.05 8.18
CA GLY A 149 -11.79 -4.91 9.18
C GLY A 149 -11.23 -6.34 9.11
N ARG A 150 -11.06 -6.97 10.27
CA ARG A 150 -10.45 -8.31 10.41
C ARG A 150 -11.14 -9.38 9.53
N ALA A 151 -12.47 -9.34 9.42
CA ALA A 151 -13.24 -10.28 8.60
C ALA A 151 -12.89 -10.22 7.10
N ALA A 152 -12.39 -9.08 6.61
CA ALA A 152 -12.00 -8.90 5.22
C ALA A 152 -10.52 -9.23 4.94
N TRP A 153 -9.68 -9.45 5.97
CA TRP A 153 -8.27 -9.77 5.78
C TRP A 153 -8.02 -10.98 4.89
N PRO A 154 -8.72 -12.13 5.11
CA PRO A 154 -8.53 -13.31 4.25
C PRO A 154 -8.98 -13.09 2.81
N ILE A 155 -9.99 -12.25 2.59
CA ILE A 155 -10.46 -11.89 1.24
C ILE A 155 -9.35 -11.13 0.51
N ASP A 156 -8.82 -10.07 1.12
CA ASP A 156 -7.74 -9.28 0.55
C ASP A 156 -6.49 -10.15 0.35
N PHE A 157 -6.15 -11.02 1.33
CA PHE A 157 -5.03 -11.96 1.23
C PHE A 157 -5.18 -12.88 0.02
N GLY A 158 -6.33 -13.53 -0.15
CA GLY A 158 -6.59 -14.44 -1.26
C GLY A 158 -6.51 -13.74 -2.61
N LEU A 159 -7.17 -12.57 -2.74
CA LEU A 159 -7.23 -11.82 -3.99
C LEU A 159 -5.92 -11.13 -4.36
N LEU A 160 -5.04 -10.82 -3.39
CA LEU A 160 -3.73 -10.21 -3.63
C LEU A 160 -2.60 -11.24 -3.77
N ASN A 161 -2.84 -12.52 -3.46
CA ASN A 161 -1.88 -13.61 -3.65
C ASN A 161 -2.29 -14.58 -4.77
N GLY A 162 -3.51 -14.48 -5.31
CA GLY A 162 -3.98 -15.26 -6.46
C GLY A 162 -4.59 -14.37 -7.53
N ASP A 163 -4.46 -14.74 -8.80
CA ASP A 163 -4.98 -14.01 -9.96
C ASP A 163 -4.59 -12.51 -9.98
N CYS A 164 -3.34 -12.22 -9.63
CA CYS A 164 -2.84 -10.85 -9.58
C CYS A 164 -1.41 -10.74 -10.14
N GLN A 165 -1.17 -9.65 -10.87
CA GLN A 165 0.17 -9.22 -11.26
C GLN A 165 0.59 -8.04 -10.41
N TRP A 166 1.56 -8.25 -9.54
CA TRP A 166 2.18 -7.18 -8.77
C TRP A 166 3.19 -6.43 -9.61
N VAL A 167 3.25 -5.13 -9.42
CA VAL A 167 4.25 -4.24 -9.98
C VAL A 167 4.72 -3.33 -8.85
N LEU A 168 5.94 -3.52 -8.40
CA LEU A 168 6.57 -2.63 -7.43
C LEU A 168 7.36 -1.57 -8.19
N ASP A 169 6.94 -0.30 -8.14
CA ASP A 169 7.61 0.81 -8.83
C ASP A 169 8.51 1.59 -7.86
N GLU A 170 9.69 1.97 -8.33
CA GLU A 170 10.74 2.64 -7.55
C GLU A 170 11.19 1.80 -6.33
N VAL A 171 11.46 0.51 -6.56
CA VAL A 171 11.79 -0.48 -5.51
C VAL A 171 12.99 -0.10 -4.64
N GLN A 172 13.91 0.74 -5.13
CA GLN A 172 15.04 1.25 -4.35
C GLN A 172 14.61 2.13 -3.14
N LEU A 173 13.31 2.47 -3.06
CA LEU A 173 12.72 3.25 -1.96
C LEU A 173 11.83 2.38 -1.05
N MET A 174 11.89 1.04 -1.19
CA MET A 174 10.95 0.14 -0.52
C MET A 174 11.57 -0.76 0.56
N ASP A 175 12.85 -0.61 0.84
CA ASP A 175 13.57 -1.28 1.95
C ASP A 175 13.19 -2.77 2.16
N ALA A 176 12.64 -3.11 3.34
CA ALA A 176 12.24 -4.46 3.70
C ALA A 176 11.15 -5.05 2.80
N ALA A 177 10.29 -4.22 2.22
CA ALA A 177 9.21 -4.67 1.36
C ALA A 177 9.72 -5.38 0.08
N VAL A 178 10.92 -5.05 -0.40
CA VAL A 178 11.54 -5.74 -1.54
C VAL A 178 11.78 -7.20 -1.19
N ALA A 179 12.43 -7.48 -0.06
CA ALA A 179 12.71 -8.83 0.38
C ALA A 179 11.41 -9.62 0.64
N THR A 180 10.42 -8.98 1.26
CA THR A 180 9.10 -9.57 1.51
C THR A 180 8.36 -9.89 0.22
N SER A 181 8.41 -9.01 -0.78
CA SER A 181 7.79 -9.27 -2.09
C SER A 181 8.43 -10.46 -2.81
N CYS A 182 9.76 -10.63 -2.70
CA CYS A 182 10.48 -11.79 -3.24
C CYS A 182 10.07 -13.09 -2.53
N GLN A 183 9.94 -13.07 -1.20
CA GLN A 183 9.49 -14.22 -0.43
C GLN A 183 8.05 -14.61 -0.74
N LEU A 184 7.14 -13.63 -0.88
CA LEU A 184 5.77 -13.89 -1.30
C LEU A 184 5.71 -14.49 -2.71
N GLU A 185 6.57 -14.04 -3.63
CA GLU A 185 6.65 -14.64 -4.98
C GLU A 185 7.09 -16.10 -4.90
N ALA A 186 8.13 -16.40 -4.12
CA ALA A 186 8.59 -17.78 -3.91
C ALA A 186 7.49 -18.66 -3.29
N PHE A 187 6.70 -18.13 -2.36
CA PHE A 187 5.58 -18.87 -1.77
C PHE A 187 4.44 -19.10 -2.77
N ARG A 188 4.15 -18.11 -3.63
CA ARG A 188 3.16 -18.24 -4.71
C ARG A 188 3.57 -19.30 -5.74
N GLU A 189 4.86 -19.40 -6.05
CA GLU A 189 5.41 -20.43 -6.93
C GLU A 189 5.37 -21.84 -6.27
N ARG A 190 5.59 -21.90 -4.95
CA ARG A 190 5.65 -23.16 -4.20
C ARG A 190 4.28 -23.74 -3.87
N PHE A 191 3.31 -22.89 -3.56
CA PHE A 191 1.95 -23.33 -3.20
C PHE A 191 1.08 -23.43 -4.46
N ALA A 192 0.23 -24.45 -4.52
CA ALA A 192 -0.75 -24.59 -5.58
C ALA A 192 -1.81 -23.49 -5.47
N LEU A 193 -1.75 -22.50 -6.36
CA LEU A 193 -2.73 -21.42 -6.43
C LEU A 193 -3.85 -21.78 -7.40
N ALA A 194 -5.08 -21.31 -7.10
CA ALA A 194 -6.22 -21.48 -8.01
C ALA A 194 -6.04 -20.70 -9.32
N ALA A 195 -5.28 -19.60 -9.30
CA ALA A 195 -5.01 -18.79 -10.48
C ALA A 195 -3.61 -18.17 -10.36
N PRO A 196 -2.93 -17.89 -11.50
CA PRO A 196 -1.55 -17.43 -11.52
C PRO A 196 -1.39 -16.08 -10.82
N ALA A 197 -0.27 -15.93 -10.12
CA ALA A 197 0.19 -14.67 -9.57
C ALA A 197 1.66 -14.48 -9.94
N ARG A 198 2.09 -13.24 -10.17
CA ARG A 198 3.48 -12.90 -10.50
C ARG A 198 3.84 -11.51 -10.04
N THR A 199 5.14 -11.25 -9.87
CA THR A 199 5.66 -9.95 -9.46
C THR A 199 6.64 -9.39 -10.50
N VAL A 200 6.54 -8.08 -10.75
CA VAL A 200 7.46 -7.30 -11.58
C VAL A 200 8.08 -6.19 -10.73
N TRP A 201 9.40 -6.13 -10.68
CA TRP A 201 10.12 -5.09 -9.96
C TRP A 201 10.63 -4.02 -10.93
N MET A 202 10.34 -2.75 -10.64
CA MET A 202 10.72 -1.63 -11.50
C MET A 202 11.63 -0.64 -10.78
N SER A 203 12.73 -0.27 -11.44
CA SER A 203 13.65 0.75 -10.94
C SER A 203 14.54 1.32 -12.06
N ALA A 204 15.12 2.48 -11.78
CA ALA A 204 16.22 3.02 -12.59
C ALA A 204 17.59 2.52 -12.12
N THR A 205 17.70 2.05 -10.86
CA THR A 205 18.99 1.76 -10.19
C THR A 205 19.01 0.43 -9.44
N LEU A 206 18.03 -0.43 -9.69
CA LEU A 206 17.97 -1.75 -9.04
C LEU A 206 19.12 -2.66 -9.53
N GLU A 207 19.78 -3.28 -8.57
CA GLU A 207 20.67 -4.41 -8.83
C GLU A 207 19.86 -5.71 -8.78
N PRO A 208 19.68 -6.44 -9.89
CA PRO A 208 18.82 -7.63 -9.93
C PRO A 208 19.23 -8.73 -8.95
N SER A 209 20.53 -8.85 -8.64
CA SER A 209 21.02 -9.82 -7.64
C SER A 209 20.44 -9.59 -6.23
N TRP A 210 19.98 -8.38 -5.92
CA TRP A 210 19.35 -8.06 -4.64
C TRP A 210 17.94 -8.62 -4.50
N LEU A 211 17.31 -9.04 -5.59
CA LEU A 211 16.04 -9.76 -5.56
C LEU A 211 16.19 -11.24 -5.18
N GLY A 212 17.43 -11.76 -5.13
CA GLY A 212 17.69 -13.11 -4.62
C GLY A 212 17.48 -13.18 -3.11
N THR A 213 16.72 -14.15 -2.62
CA THR A 213 16.53 -14.48 -1.20
C THR A 213 16.84 -15.94 -0.94
N VAL A 214 16.54 -16.45 0.24
CA VAL A 214 16.72 -17.87 0.58
C VAL A 214 15.85 -18.78 -0.30
N ASP A 215 14.62 -18.35 -0.58
CA ASP A 215 13.63 -19.15 -1.31
C ASP A 215 13.41 -18.64 -2.74
N HIS A 216 13.86 -17.43 -3.07
CA HIS A 216 13.65 -16.78 -4.36
C HIS A 216 14.98 -16.58 -5.08
N PRO A 217 15.22 -17.20 -6.25
CA PRO A 217 16.43 -16.99 -7.01
C PRO A 217 16.47 -15.57 -7.58
N ALA A 218 17.68 -15.02 -7.73
CA ALA A 218 17.85 -13.76 -8.45
C ALA A 218 17.36 -13.92 -9.90
N PRO A 219 16.70 -12.91 -10.49
CA PRO A 219 16.25 -12.95 -11.87
C PRO A 219 17.39 -13.17 -12.86
N ASP A 220 17.15 -13.99 -13.87
CA ASP A 220 18.07 -14.18 -14.98
C ASP A 220 18.16 -12.88 -15.82
N PRO A 221 19.30 -12.52 -16.40
CA PRO A 221 19.41 -11.39 -17.33
C PRO A 221 18.39 -11.41 -18.47
N ALA A 222 17.94 -12.59 -18.91
CA ALA A 222 16.88 -12.72 -19.91
C ALA A 222 15.50 -12.24 -19.41
N GLU A 223 15.27 -12.20 -18.10
CA GLU A 223 14.03 -11.74 -17.47
C GLU A 223 14.01 -10.22 -17.23
N VAL A 224 15.12 -9.53 -17.55
CA VAL A 224 15.24 -8.08 -17.41
C VAL A 224 14.84 -7.40 -18.71
N ALA A 225 13.89 -6.49 -18.65
CA ALA A 225 13.53 -5.59 -19.75
C ALA A 225 14.03 -4.17 -19.43
N GLY A 226 14.40 -3.42 -20.46
CA GLY A 226 14.87 -2.05 -20.27
C GLY A 226 15.24 -1.36 -21.56
N VAL A 227 15.81 -0.17 -21.43
CA VAL A 227 16.20 0.68 -22.55
C VAL A 227 17.38 0.07 -23.29
N GLY A 228 17.21 -0.14 -24.60
CA GLY A 228 18.22 -0.73 -25.48
C GLY A 228 18.87 0.27 -26.44
N ALA A 229 19.65 -0.23 -27.38
CA ALA A 229 20.35 0.60 -28.38
C ALA A 229 19.38 1.36 -29.30
N ALA A 230 18.24 0.74 -29.65
CA ALA A 230 17.22 1.35 -30.51
C ALA A 230 16.55 2.59 -29.86
N ASP A 231 16.52 2.65 -28.51
CA ASP A 231 15.92 3.73 -27.75
C ASP A 231 16.77 5.00 -27.68
N ARG A 232 18.03 4.94 -28.11
CA ARG A 232 18.96 6.07 -28.11
C ARG A 232 18.70 7.07 -29.25
N GLN A 233 17.63 6.85 -30.02
CA GLN A 233 17.18 7.74 -31.07
C GLN A 233 15.87 8.46 -30.67
N GLY A 234 15.55 9.55 -31.38
CA GLY A 234 14.30 10.28 -31.17
C GLY A 234 14.21 10.98 -29.81
N SER A 235 13.00 11.09 -29.28
CA SER A 235 12.72 11.82 -28.04
C SER A 235 13.30 11.15 -26.79
N LEU A 236 13.34 9.82 -26.73
CA LEU A 236 13.96 9.12 -25.60
C LEU A 236 15.48 9.30 -25.64
N GLY A 237 16.11 9.20 -26.81
CA GLY A 237 17.54 9.48 -26.99
C GLY A 237 17.93 10.86 -26.48
N ARG A 238 17.16 11.91 -26.82
CA ARG A 238 17.40 13.27 -26.28
C ARG A 238 17.33 13.32 -24.74
N ARG A 239 16.41 12.58 -24.10
CA ARG A 239 16.32 12.50 -22.64
C ARG A 239 17.51 11.77 -22.02
N LEU A 240 17.96 10.68 -22.66
CA LEU A 240 19.10 9.89 -22.19
C LEU A 240 20.41 10.67 -22.24
N THR A 241 20.58 11.52 -23.27
CA THR A 241 21.77 12.36 -23.48
C THR A 241 21.60 13.79 -22.98
N ALA A 242 20.47 14.11 -22.29
CA ALA A 242 20.18 15.46 -21.80
C ALA A 242 21.39 16.07 -21.08
N PRO A 243 21.92 17.21 -21.52
CA PRO A 243 23.10 17.80 -20.92
C PRO A 243 22.86 18.19 -19.46
N LYS A 244 23.64 17.58 -18.56
CA LYS A 244 23.64 17.85 -17.12
C LYS A 244 25.08 17.86 -16.66
N GLN A 245 25.48 18.89 -15.93
CA GLN A 245 26.82 19.03 -15.38
C GLN A 245 26.79 18.79 -13.87
N LEU A 246 27.64 17.90 -13.39
CA LEU A 246 27.90 17.74 -11.96
C LEU A 246 28.93 18.77 -11.52
N VAL A 247 28.68 19.48 -10.42
CA VAL A 247 29.56 20.52 -9.89
C VAL A 247 29.67 20.35 -8.37
N ARG A 248 30.88 20.24 -7.88
CA ARG A 248 31.16 20.24 -6.43
C ARG A 248 31.11 21.66 -5.87
N ALA A 249 30.42 21.84 -4.76
CA ALA A 249 30.46 23.08 -4.00
C ALA A 249 31.34 22.92 -2.77
N GLU A 250 32.39 23.72 -2.69
CA GLU A 250 33.29 23.77 -1.53
C GLU A 250 32.79 24.81 -0.52
N VAL A 251 31.63 24.54 0.06
CA VAL A 251 30.99 25.37 1.07
C VAL A 251 30.64 24.52 2.28
N ASP A 252 30.57 25.13 3.46
CA ASP A 252 30.09 24.40 4.66
C ASP A 252 28.60 24.06 4.51
N PRO A 253 28.24 22.77 4.30
CA PRO A 253 26.86 22.40 4.17
C PRO A 253 26.05 22.57 5.45
N SER A 254 26.68 22.71 6.60
CA SER A 254 25.99 22.88 7.90
C SER A 254 25.45 24.31 8.09
N ASP A 255 26.03 25.30 7.40
CA ASP A 255 25.56 26.69 7.45
C ASP A 255 24.47 26.96 6.42
N ALA A 256 23.22 27.01 6.90
CA ALA A 256 22.04 27.28 6.06
C ALA A 256 22.11 28.64 5.33
N THR A 257 22.83 29.63 5.87
CA THR A 257 22.98 30.95 5.24
C THR A 257 23.91 30.87 4.02
N VAL A 258 24.99 30.10 4.13
CA VAL A 258 25.94 29.87 3.03
C VAL A 258 25.25 29.06 1.93
N VAL A 259 24.52 28.00 2.29
CA VAL A 259 23.73 27.21 1.34
C VAL A 259 22.67 28.08 0.63
N ALA A 260 21.96 28.92 1.37
CA ALA A 260 20.96 29.84 0.79
C ALA A 260 21.57 30.81 -0.23
N ARG A 261 22.75 31.36 0.04
CA ARG A 261 23.45 32.23 -0.93
C ARG A 261 23.85 31.48 -2.20
N LEU A 262 24.33 30.24 -2.06
CA LEU A 262 24.65 29.37 -3.19
C LEU A 262 23.40 29.07 -4.05
N VAL A 263 22.28 28.73 -3.41
CA VAL A 263 21.00 28.47 -4.10
C VAL A 263 20.56 29.71 -4.88
N LEU A 264 20.65 30.88 -4.26
CA LEU A 264 20.30 32.15 -4.90
C LEU A 264 21.21 32.45 -6.08
N ALA A 265 22.53 32.26 -5.95
CA ALA A 265 23.49 32.46 -7.03
C ALA A 265 23.22 31.56 -8.24
N GLU A 266 22.90 30.25 -7.99
CA GLU A 266 22.51 29.35 -9.09
C GLU A 266 21.16 29.73 -9.70
N HIS A 267 20.24 30.27 -8.91
CA HIS A 267 18.96 30.78 -9.43
C HIS A 267 19.13 32.03 -10.31
N GLU A 268 19.93 32.99 -9.86
CA GLU A 268 20.24 34.22 -10.61
C GLU A 268 20.95 33.90 -11.91
N ARG A 269 21.89 32.94 -11.93
CA ARG A 269 22.57 32.45 -13.12
C ARG A 269 21.59 31.97 -14.22
N LEU A 270 20.44 31.44 -13.87
CA LEU A 270 19.46 30.98 -14.87
C LEU A 270 18.87 32.10 -15.71
N ALA A 271 18.97 33.34 -15.27
CA ALA A 271 18.54 34.49 -16.08
C ALA A 271 19.34 34.65 -17.40
N ASP A 272 20.60 34.23 -17.36
CA ASP A 272 21.54 34.34 -18.48
C ASP A 272 21.63 33.06 -19.35
N VAL A 273 20.86 32.01 -18.98
CA VAL A 273 20.85 30.71 -19.68
C VAL A 273 19.65 30.64 -20.62
N PRO A 274 19.87 30.64 -21.95
CA PRO A 274 18.78 30.57 -22.92
C PRO A 274 17.91 29.33 -22.71
N ASP A 275 16.61 29.48 -22.83
CA ASP A 275 15.59 28.41 -22.74
C ASP A 275 15.59 27.62 -21.40
N ALA A 276 16.32 28.08 -20.37
CA ALA A 276 16.30 27.45 -19.08
C ALA A 276 15.06 27.86 -18.29
N PRO A 277 14.30 26.90 -17.73
CA PRO A 277 13.24 27.24 -16.79
C PRO A 277 13.86 27.94 -15.58
N ARG A 278 13.31 29.07 -15.17
CA ARG A 278 13.73 29.78 -13.95
C ARG A 278 13.20 29.05 -12.69
N LEU A 279 13.51 27.77 -12.62
CA LEU A 279 13.21 26.89 -11.49
C LEU A 279 14.50 26.34 -10.91
N THR A 280 14.73 26.61 -9.62
CA THR A 280 15.86 26.05 -8.86
C THR A 280 15.33 25.16 -7.76
N LEU A 281 15.88 23.95 -7.64
CA LEU A 281 15.61 23.04 -6.55
C LEU A 281 16.74 23.10 -5.53
N ALA A 282 16.40 23.20 -4.23
CA ALA A 282 17.33 23.07 -3.12
C ALA A 282 16.91 21.86 -2.27
N LEU A 283 17.72 20.80 -2.27
CA LEU A 283 17.36 19.52 -1.65
C LEU A 283 18.20 19.27 -0.41
N ALA A 284 17.53 19.22 0.73
CA ALA A 284 18.08 18.82 2.01
C ALA A 284 17.67 17.39 2.37
N ASN A 285 18.47 16.72 3.19
CA ASN A 285 18.20 15.33 3.55
C ASN A 285 17.19 15.19 4.70
N THR A 286 17.01 16.24 5.51
CA THR A 286 16.03 16.25 6.60
C THR A 286 15.12 17.46 6.54
N VAL A 287 13.93 17.33 7.12
CA VAL A 287 12.94 18.43 7.16
C VAL A 287 13.50 19.64 7.90
N ASP A 288 14.18 19.43 9.02
CA ASP A 288 14.72 20.54 9.85
C ASP A 288 15.73 21.36 9.03
N ARG A 289 16.60 20.69 8.26
CA ARG A 289 17.56 21.36 7.39
C ARG A 289 16.87 22.09 6.23
N ALA A 290 15.84 21.47 5.63
CA ALA A 290 15.06 22.15 4.59
C ALA A 290 14.40 23.44 5.13
N VAL A 291 13.83 23.40 6.33
CA VAL A 291 13.24 24.58 7.00
C VAL A 291 14.32 25.65 7.30
N ASP A 292 15.51 25.25 7.74
CA ASP A 292 16.60 26.18 8.01
C ASP A 292 17.08 26.90 6.74
N VAL A 293 17.26 26.16 5.64
CA VAL A 293 17.63 26.71 4.30
C VAL A 293 16.50 27.61 3.79
N TYR A 294 15.24 27.17 3.90
CA TYR A 294 14.09 27.99 3.51
C TYR A 294 14.04 29.33 4.24
N ARG A 295 14.19 29.31 5.58
CA ARG A 295 14.20 30.54 6.39
C ARG A 295 15.39 31.44 6.06
N ALA A 296 16.56 30.87 5.77
CA ALA A 296 17.72 31.60 5.32
C ALA A 296 17.49 32.26 3.95
N LEU A 297 16.91 31.54 2.99
CA LEU A 297 16.52 32.08 1.67
C LEU A 297 15.50 33.19 1.81
N LYS A 298 14.46 33.02 2.63
CA LYS A 298 13.43 34.03 2.87
C LYS A 298 14.02 35.34 3.41
N ARG A 299 14.99 35.25 4.34
CA ARG A 299 15.71 36.42 4.85
C ARG A 299 16.61 37.07 3.78
N THR A 300 17.29 36.27 2.98
CA THR A 300 18.21 36.76 1.94
C THR A 300 17.46 37.40 0.77
N LEU A 301 16.31 36.85 0.40
CA LEU A 301 15.44 37.41 -0.63
C LEU A 301 14.81 38.74 -0.18
N GLY A 302 14.51 38.89 1.14
CA GLY A 302 13.84 40.08 1.66
C GLY A 302 12.52 40.35 0.91
N ASP A 303 12.27 41.62 0.58
CA ASP A 303 11.07 42.05 -0.15
C ASP A 303 11.21 41.95 -1.68
N ARG A 304 11.93 40.95 -2.20
CA ARG A 304 11.99 40.70 -3.66
C ARG A 304 10.74 39.93 -4.11
N PRO A 305 9.63 40.58 -4.48
CA PRO A 305 8.35 39.90 -4.75
C PRO A 305 8.33 39.11 -6.06
N GLN A 306 9.40 39.20 -6.84
CA GLN A 306 9.49 38.56 -8.15
C GLN A 306 9.92 37.10 -8.13
N VAL A 307 10.45 36.59 -6.99
CA VAL A 307 10.88 35.18 -6.85
C VAL A 307 9.88 34.46 -5.96
N ASP A 308 9.27 33.39 -6.50
CA ASP A 308 8.35 32.54 -5.74
C ASP A 308 9.17 31.50 -4.96
N LEU A 309 9.13 31.59 -3.62
CA LEU A 309 9.82 30.67 -2.72
C LEU A 309 8.84 29.67 -2.10
N LEU A 310 9.06 28.39 -2.31
CA LEU A 310 8.23 27.31 -1.80
C LEU A 310 9.05 26.35 -0.92
N LEU A 311 8.40 25.82 0.13
CA LEU A 311 8.93 24.73 0.94
C LEU A 311 8.01 23.52 0.83
N LEU A 312 8.60 22.33 0.56
CA LEU A 312 7.82 21.11 0.37
C LEU A 312 8.48 19.92 1.06
N HIS A 313 7.79 19.31 2.04
CA HIS A 313 8.28 18.13 2.77
C HIS A 313 7.12 17.30 3.34
N SER A 314 7.43 16.21 4.05
CA SER A 314 6.42 15.26 4.57
C SER A 314 5.57 15.79 5.72
N ARG A 315 6.06 16.76 6.53
CA ARG A 315 5.41 17.25 7.77
C ARG A 315 4.39 18.37 7.51
N PHE A 316 3.67 18.31 6.39
CA PHE A 316 2.48 19.15 6.12
C PHE A 316 1.21 18.32 6.23
N ARG A 317 0.11 18.96 6.66
CA ARG A 317 -1.23 18.39 6.50
C ARG A 317 -1.51 18.21 5.00
N PRO A 318 -2.27 17.18 4.59
CA PRO A 318 -2.60 16.97 3.17
C PRO A 318 -3.25 18.18 2.50
N ALA A 319 -4.17 18.88 3.19
CA ALA A 319 -4.80 20.08 2.65
C ALA A 319 -3.80 21.20 2.32
N ASP A 320 -2.85 21.48 3.22
CA ASP A 320 -1.83 22.52 2.99
C ASP A 320 -0.84 22.09 1.89
N ARG A 321 -0.47 20.81 1.88
CA ARG A 321 0.41 20.27 0.82
C ARG A 321 -0.25 20.35 -0.55
N GLU A 322 -1.55 20.07 -0.66
CA GLU A 322 -2.29 20.20 -1.92
C GLU A 322 -2.28 21.65 -2.43
N ALA A 323 -2.44 22.62 -1.53
CA ALA A 323 -2.33 24.04 -1.87
C ALA A 323 -0.93 24.41 -2.38
N LEU A 324 0.13 23.87 -1.75
CA LEU A 324 1.52 24.06 -2.21
C LEU A 324 1.76 23.42 -3.58
N VAL A 325 1.24 22.23 -3.82
CA VAL A 325 1.37 21.55 -5.14
C VAL A 325 0.61 22.32 -6.22
N LYS A 326 -0.61 22.80 -5.95
CA LYS A 326 -1.35 23.67 -6.89
C LYS A 326 -0.58 24.97 -7.23
N ARG A 327 0.09 25.55 -6.23
CA ARG A 327 0.94 26.73 -6.44
C ARG A 327 2.19 26.36 -7.25
N LEU A 328 2.74 25.16 -7.06
CA LEU A 328 3.88 24.66 -7.82
C LEU A 328 3.53 24.44 -9.30
N ASP A 329 2.31 23.95 -9.59
CA ASP A 329 1.81 23.71 -10.95
C ASP A 329 1.39 25.02 -11.66
N ALA A 330 1.16 26.09 -10.92
CA ALA A 330 0.83 27.38 -11.49
C ALA A 330 2.06 28.02 -12.17
N GLU A 331 1.82 28.94 -13.09
CA GLU A 331 2.88 29.70 -13.76
C GLU A 331 3.76 30.44 -12.75
N ALA A 332 5.07 30.34 -12.91
CA ALA A 332 6.01 31.04 -12.02
C ALA A 332 6.06 32.55 -12.38
N PRO A 333 6.30 33.42 -11.41
CA PRO A 333 6.52 34.85 -11.69
C PRO A 333 7.79 35.10 -12.52
N ASP A 334 7.95 36.29 -13.04
CA ASP A 334 9.11 36.68 -13.91
C ASP A 334 10.46 36.41 -13.25
N GLY A 335 10.55 36.56 -11.92
CA GLY A 335 11.74 36.22 -11.14
C GLY A 335 12.04 34.75 -11.05
N GLY A 336 11.11 33.90 -11.42
CA GLY A 336 11.21 32.46 -11.33
C GLY A 336 10.79 31.90 -9.97
N ARG A 337 11.13 30.64 -9.74
CA ARG A 337 10.74 29.89 -8.54
C ARG A 337 11.91 29.15 -7.93
N ILE A 338 12.02 29.21 -6.61
CA ILE A 338 12.93 28.36 -5.81
C ILE A 338 12.09 27.44 -4.96
N VAL A 339 12.35 26.14 -5.07
CA VAL A 339 11.69 25.11 -4.26
C VAL A 339 12.72 24.47 -3.33
N VAL A 340 12.54 24.67 -2.04
CA VAL A 340 13.30 23.94 -1.02
C VAL A 340 12.52 22.69 -0.65
N SER A 341 13.16 21.53 -0.69
CA SER A 341 12.46 20.28 -0.43
C SER A 341 13.37 19.23 0.19
N THR A 342 12.76 18.10 0.56
CA THR A 342 13.44 16.88 0.96
C THR A 342 13.26 15.81 -0.14
N GLN A 343 13.37 14.52 0.22
CA GLN A 343 13.19 13.38 -0.71
C GLN A 343 11.83 13.39 -1.43
N VAL A 344 10.84 14.15 -0.97
CA VAL A 344 9.51 14.26 -1.59
C VAL A 344 9.58 14.64 -3.08
N VAL A 345 10.60 15.38 -3.48
CA VAL A 345 10.81 15.77 -4.89
C VAL A 345 11.51 14.69 -5.71
N GLU A 346 12.24 13.77 -5.09
CA GLU A 346 12.92 12.67 -5.79
C GLU A 346 11.91 11.78 -6.52
N ALA A 347 10.75 11.57 -5.90
CA ALA A 347 9.66 10.78 -6.45
C ALA A 347 8.33 11.53 -6.28
N GLY A 348 7.47 11.52 -7.26
CA GLY A 348 6.09 11.98 -7.13
C GLY A 348 5.77 13.40 -7.57
N ILE A 349 6.73 14.23 -7.96
CA ILE A 349 6.45 15.56 -8.53
C ILE A 349 7.12 15.68 -9.90
N ASP A 350 6.35 16.10 -10.90
CA ASP A 350 6.83 16.24 -12.27
C ASP A 350 7.44 17.64 -12.47
N LEU A 351 8.74 17.78 -12.14
CA LEU A 351 9.48 19.02 -12.28
C LEU A 351 10.59 18.90 -13.33
N ASP A 352 10.81 19.99 -14.05
CA ASP A 352 11.95 20.18 -14.93
C ASP A 352 12.70 21.45 -14.54
N ALA A 353 13.73 21.29 -13.71
CA ALA A 353 14.49 22.39 -13.16
C ALA A 353 15.66 22.81 -14.06
N GLY A 354 16.02 24.12 -13.96
CA GLY A 354 17.23 24.69 -14.59
C GLY A 354 18.50 24.42 -13.79
N ALA A 355 18.39 24.43 -12.44
CA ALA A 355 19.47 24.16 -11.52
C ALA A 355 18.98 23.38 -10.30
N LEU A 356 19.88 22.61 -9.69
CA LEU A 356 19.61 21.85 -8.47
C LEU A 356 20.83 21.94 -7.55
N VAL A 357 20.61 22.37 -6.30
CA VAL A 357 21.59 22.32 -5.22
C VAL A 357 21.17 21.20 -4.27
N SER A 358 22.07 20.28 -4.00
CA SER A 358 21.76 19.05 -3.22
C SER A 358 22.73 18.81 -2.11
N GLU A 359 22.27 18.52 -0.92
CA GLU A 359 23.09 17.82 0.07
C GLU A 359 23.56 16.47 -0.48
N LEU A 360 24.71 15.98 -0.01
CA LEU A 360 25.18 14.63 -0.32
C LEU A 360 24.14 13.59 0.11
N ALA A 361 23.82 12.67 -0.79
CA ALA A 361 22.85 11.61 -0.59
C ALA A 361 23.36 10.29 -1.19
N PRO A 362 22.77 9.13 -0.88
CA PRO A 362 23.09 7.88 -1.56
C PRO A 362 22.98 7.98 -3.07
N TRP A 363 23.75 7.17 -3.79
CA TRP A 363 23.80 7.18 -5.25
C TRP A 363 22.43 7.14 -5.92
N ALA A 364 21.55 6.25 -5.46
CA ALA A 364 20.19 6.10 -6.00
C ALA A 364 19.38 7.41 -5.88
N SER A 365 19.43 8.08 -4.73
CA SER A 365 18.78 9.38 -4.52
C SER A 365 19.35 10.46 -5.42
N LEU A 366 20.68 10.53 -5.57
CA LEU A 366 21.31 11.51 -6.49
C LEU A 366 20.89 11.31 -7.95
N VAL A 367 20.78 10.07 -8.40
CA VAL A 367 20.24 9.74 -9.74
C VAL A 367 18.81 10.22 -9.91
N GLN A 368 17.96 10.02 -8.88
CA GLN A 368 16.56 10.50 -8.89
C GLN A 368 16.50 12.05 -8.91
N ARG A 369 17.33 12.70 -8.09
CA ARG A 369 17.48 14.17 -8.06
C ARG A 369 17.89 14.71 -9.42
N ALA A 370 18.89 14.11 -10.05
CA ALA A 370 19.34 14.44 -11.40
C ALA A 370 18.24 14.24 -12.45
N GLY A 371 17.33 13.31 -12.21
CA GLY A 371 16.14 13.10 -13.04
C GLY A 371 15.16 14.29 -13.07
N ARG A 372 15.32 15.28 -12.19
CA ARG A 372 14.52 16.52 -12.14
C ARG A 372 15.15 17.69 -12.91
N LEU A 373 16.33 17.48 -13.46
CA LEU A 373 17.06 18.47 -14.26
C LEU A 373 16.94 18.14 -15.74
N ASN A 374 16.63 19.12 -16.59
CA ASN A 374 16.52 18.94 -18.05
C ASN A 374 15.85 17.61 -18.40
N ARG A 375 14.67 17.40 -17.80
CA ARG A 375 13.97 16.10 -17.78
C ARG A 375 13.47 15.70 -19.17
N THR A 376 13.00 16.68 -19.92
CA THR A 376 12.50 16.47 -21.29
C THR A 376 13.65 16.23 -22.28
N GLY A 377 14.85 16.70 -21.97
CA GLY A 377 16.00 16.69 -22.85
C GLY A 377 15.87 17.68 -23.99
N ASP A 378 14.97 18.65 -23.89
CA ASP A 378 14.78 19.64 -24.98
C ASP A 378 15.90 20.68 -25.02
N ARG A 379 16.55 20.95 -23.89
CA ARG A 379 17.71 21.86 -23.79
C ARG A 379 18.99 21.11 -24.10
N GLN A 380 19.47 21.27 -25.32
CA GLN A 380 20.70 20.63 -25.79
C GLN A 380 21.92 21.58 -25.80
N SER A 381 21.71 22.91 -25.81
CA SER A 381 22.75 23.91 -25.94
C SER A 381 23.47 24.27 -24.63
N SER A 382 22.76 24.13 -23.48
CA SER A 382 23.29 24.54 -22.18
C SER A 382 23.00 23.49 -21.13
N PRO A 383 24.01 22.96 -20.43
CA PRO A 383 23.80 21.95 -19.42
C PRO A 383 23.05 22.52 -18.20
N ALA A 384 22.07 21.77 -17.71
CA ALA A 384 21.52 22.00 -16.38
C ALA A 384 22.57 21.61 -15.32
N ARG A 385 22.63 22.35 -14.20
CA ARG A 385 23.66 22.10 -13.18
C ARG A 385 23.09 21.39 -11.96
N LEU A 386 23.75 20.29 -11.60
CA LEU A 386 23.61 19.65 -10.31
C LEU A 386 24.81 20.05 -9.45
N VAL A 387 24.57 20.94 -8.49
CA VAL A 387 25.57 21.37 -7.52
C VAL A 387 25.41 20.55 -6.26
N TRP A 388 26.41 19.76 -5.89
CA TRP A 388 26.37 18.96 -4.68
C TRP A 388 27.27 19.55 -3.59
N LEU A 389 26.75 19.52 -2.36
CA LEU A 389 27.44 20.05 -1.17
C LEU A 389 28.35 18.96 -0.60
N ASP A 390 29.65 19.16 -0.62
CA ASP A 390 30.60 18.20 -0.07
C ASP A 390 30.82 18.42 1.44
N PRO A 391 30.43 17.46 2.31
CA PRO A 391 30.64 17.56 3.75
C PRO A 391 32.08 17.27 4.20
N GLY A 392 32.99 16.91 3.28
CA GLY A 392 34.34 16.48 3.58
C GLY A 392 34.47 14.96 3.78
N GLU A 393 35.66 14.52 4.16
CA GLU A 393 35.95 13.08 4.38
C GLU A 393 35.22 12.53 5.60
N GLU A 394 35.23 13.29 6.70
CA GLU A 394 34.50 12.98 7.91
C GLU A 394 33.11 13.59 7.81
N ILE A 395 32.10 12.75 7.56
CA ILE A 395 30.71 13.20 7.42
C ILE A 395 30.12 13.38 8.82
N PRO A 396 29.78 14.62 9.24
CA PRO A 396 29.16 14.82 10.54
C PRO A 396 27.83 14.05 10.65
N THR A 397 27.59 13.37 11.77
CA THR A 397 26.36 12.59 12.01
C THR A 397 25.09 13.39 11.74
N LYS A 398 25.08 14.69 12.00
CA LYS A 398 23.95 15.58 11.69
C LYS A 398 23.66 15.70 10.19
N LEU A 399 24.69 15.61 9.35
CA LEU A 399 24.60 15.68 7.89
C LEU A 399 24.42 14.29 7.25
N ALA A 400 24.79 13.23 7.97
CA ALA A 400 24.56 11.87 7.50
C ALA A 400 23.06 11.49 7.53
N ARG A 401 22.31 11.96 8.52
CA ARG A 401 20.87 11.61 8.65
C ARG A 401 20.06 12.02 7.43
N PRO A 402 19.09 11.17 7.04
CA PRO A 402 18.67 9.88 7.62
C PRO A 402 19.42 8.68 7.06
N TYR A 403 20.47 8.88 6.29
CA TYR A 403 21.19 7.84 5.55
C TYR A 403 22.31 7.17 6.36
N ASP A 404 22.64 5.96 5.94
CA ASP A 404 23.83 5.27 6.40
C ASP A 404 25.09 6.01 5.94
N GLU A 405 26.06 6.15 6.85
CA GLU A 405 27.29 6.91 6.60
C GLU A 405 28.16 6.27 5.52
N GLU A 406 28.20 4.93 5.45
CA GLU A 406 28.97 4.22 4.44
C GLU A 406 28.38 4.41 3.04
N ALA A 407 27.03 4.39 2.91
CA ALA A 407 26.37 4.70 1.65
C ALA A 407 26.70 6.13 1.16
N LEU A 408 26.82 7.09 2.07
CA LEU A 408 27.24 8.44 1.74
C LEU A 408 28.73 8.52 1.35
N ARG A 409 29.62 7.78 2.01
CA ARG A 409 31.04 7.72 1.62
C ARG A 409 31.23 7.14 0.20
N VAL A 410 30.52 6.07 -0.09
CA VAL A 410 30.51 5.45 -1.42
C VAL A 410 30.03 6.46 -2.48
N ALA A 411 28.91 7.13 -2.21
CA ALA A 411 28.36 8.15 -3.12
C ALA A 411 29.32 9.33 -3.32
N ARG A 412 29.92 9.85 -2.22
CA ARG A 412 30.91 10.93 -2.27
C ARG A 412 32.10 10.57 -3.16
N LYS A 413 32.66 9.37 -2.98
CA LYS A 413 33.78 8.89 -3.81
C LYS A 413 33.40 8.86 -5.29
N ALA A 414 32.21 8.39 -5.63
CA ALA A 414 31.71 8.37 -7.00
C ALA A 414 31.53 9.77 -7.57
N LEU A 415 30.99 10.73 -6.78
CA LEU A 415 30.82 12.11 -7.22
C LEU A 415 32.15 12.84 -7.43
N LEU A 416 33.16 12.59 -6.60
CA LEU A 416 34.50 13.17 -6.79
C LEU A 416 35.17 12.71 -8.09
N GLU A 417 34.92 11.44 -8.52
CA GLU A 417 35.42 10.94 -9.78
C GLU A 417 34.67 11.53 -11.01
N LEU A 418 33.44 11.98 -10.80
CA LEU A 418 32.58 12.57 -11.84
C LEU A 418 32.52 14.08 -11.83
N ASP A 419 33.23 14.75 -10.91
CA ASP A 419 33.17 16.21 -10.80
C ASP A 419 33.55 16.92 -12.13
N GLY A 420 32.77 17.91 -12.49
CA GLY A 420 32.89 18.59 -13.76
C GLY A 420 32.39 17.82 -15.00
N SER A 421 32.07 16.55 -14.85
CA SER A 421 31.66 15.67 -15.94
C SER A 421 30.14 15.73 -16.21
N SER A 422 29.72 15.05 -17.28
CA SER A 422 28.31 14.86 -17.60
C SER A 422 27.64 13.94 -16.57
N PHE A 423 26.46 14.35 -16.13
CA PHE A 423 25.58 13.57 -15.25
C PHE A 423 24.24 13.24 -15.95
N SER A 424 24.28 13.04 -17.26
CA SER A 424 23.14 12.55 -18.04
C SER A 424 22.81 11.09 -17.70
N PRO A 425 21.57 10.62 -17.95
CA PRO A 425 21.23 9.22 -17.72
C PRO A 425 22.18 8.22 -18.37
N ASP A 426 22.64 8.47 -19.61
CA ASP A 426 23.62 7.62 -20.30
C ASP A 426 25.00 7.66 -19.64
N ALA A 427 25.47 8.82 -19.19
CA ALA A 427 26.73 8.94 -18.48
C ALA A 427 26.69 8.21 -17.13
N ILE A 428 25.58 8.33 -16.39
CA ILE A 428 25.32 7.61 -15.15
C ILE A 428 25.32 6.10 -15.40
N ALA A 429 24.62 5.62 -16.43
CA ALA A 429 24.56 4.19 -16.77
C ALA A 429 25.95 3.64 -17.16
N ALA A 430 26.72 4.38 -17.96
CA ALA A 430 28.07 3.99 -18.35
C ALA A 430 29.03 3.94 -17.13
N PHE A 431 28.90 4.91 -16.21
CA PHE A 431 29.68 4.94 -14.98
C PHE A 431 29.31 3.75 -14.07
N ALA A 432 28.01 3.49 -13.91
CA ALA A 432 27.52 2.37 -13.10
C ALA A 432 27.99 1.02 -13.64
N ALA A 433 27.94 0.81 -14.96
CA ALA A 433 28.45 -0.40 -15.59
C ALA A 433 29.96 -0.64 -15.35
N ARG A 434 30.75 0.45 -15.29
CA ARG A 434 32.19 0.38 -15.02
C ARG A 434 32.51 0.10 -13.55
N LYS A 435 31.73 0.66 -12.61
CA LYS A 435 31.98 0.55 -11.17
C LYS A 435 31.43 -0.74 -10.57
N GLY A 436 30.36 -1.24 -11.11
CA GLY A 436 29.56 -2.31 -10.53
C GLY A 436 28.77 -1.89 -9.30
N PRO A 437 27.78 -2.70 -8.88
CA PRO A 437 26.87 -2.37 -7.78
C PRO A 437 27.58 -2.09 -6.45
N PRO A 438 28.55 -2.91 -5.98
CA PRO A 438 29.23 -2.65 -4.71
C PRO A 438 29.96 -1.30 -4.66
N GLY A 439 30.41 -0.83 -5.82
CA GLY A 439 31.09 0.46 -5.95
C GLY A 439 30.18 1.69 -5.90
N LEU A 440 28.86 1.51 -5.96
CA LEU A 440 27.87 2.60 -6.01
C LEU A 440 26.77 2.47 -4.98
N LEU A 441 26.28 1.25 -4.74
CA LEU A 441 25.14 0.98 -3.86
C LEU A 441 25.57 0.55 -2.45
N GLY A 442 26.86 0.21 -2.29
CA GLY A 442 27.37 -0.36 -1.04
C GLY A 442 26.90 -1.81 -0.84
N GLU A 443 26.88 -2.24 0.42
CA GLU A 443 26.37 -3.56 0.77
C GLU A 443 24.83 -3.59 0.74
N ARG A 444 24.29 -4.78 0.45
CA ARG A 444 22.83 -5.00 0.53
C ARG A 444 22.35 -4.73 1.95
N PRO A 445 21.30 -3.93 2.14
CA PRO A 445 20.72 -3.71 3.47
C PRO A 445 20.32 -5.02 4.14
N ARG A 446 20.60 -5.16 5.42
CA ARG A 446 20.14 -6.29 6.23
C ARG A 446 18.68 -6.09 6.56
N THR A 447 17.82 -6.94 6.02
CA THR A 447 16.38 -6.90 6.23
C THR A 447 15.90 -8.20 6.86
N LEU A 448 14.76 -8.15 7.54
CA LEU A 448 14.08 -9.36 7.98
C LEU A 448 13.45 -10.05 6.78
N PHE A 449 13.51 -11.36 6.75
CA PHE A 449 12.87 -12.19 5.73
C PHE A 449 11.60 -12.82 6.28
N LEU A 450 10.53 -12.73 5.52
CA LEU A 450 9.31 -13.49 5.78
C LEU A 450 9.60 -14.98 5.55
N ARG A 451 9.44 -15.80 6.58
CA ARG A 451 9.66 -17.25 6.53
C ARG A 451 8.33 -17.99 6.43
N ALA A 452 8.36 -19.25 6.03
CA ALA A 452 7.16 -20.08 5.99
C ALA A 452 6.41 -20.17 7.35
N PRO A 453 7.07 -20.31 8.52
CA PRO A 453 6.38 -20.23 9.81
C PRO A 453 5.70 -18.89 10.07
N ASP A 454 6.34 -17.76 9.72
CA ASP A 454 5.74 -16.43 9.86
C ASP A 454 4.46 -16.32 9.00
N LEU A 455 4.46 -16.88 7.78
CA LEU A 455 3.29 -16.91 6.91
C LEU A 455 2.16 -17.76 7.50
N LEU A 456 2.49 -18.92 8.10
CA LEU A 456 1.51 -19.76 8.78
C LEU A 456 0.87 -19.05 9.96
N ASP A 457 1.66 -18.34 10.78
CA ASP A 457 1.15 -17.53 11.89
C ASP A 457 0.23 -16.39 11.39
N LEU A 458 0.56 -15.80 10.25
CA LEU A 458 -0.25 -14.78 9.60
C LEU A 458 -1.55 -15.35 9.00
N PHE A 459 -1.59 -16.65 8.70
CA PHE A 459 -2.78 -17.30 8.18
C PHE A 459 -3.89 -17.42 9.24
N ASP A 460 -3.54 -17.53 10.52
CA ASP A 460 -4.51 -17.49 11.63
C ASP A 460 -4.99 -16.04 11.85
N THR A 461 -6.25 -15.75 11.56
CA THR A 461 -6.88 -14.44 11.74
C THR A 461 -7.79 -14.36 12.96
N ASP A 462 -7.88 -15.41 13.76
CA ASP A 462 -8.59 -15.35 15.03
C ASP A 462 -7.78 -14.54 16.06
N PRO A 463 -8.40 -13.63 16.84
CA PRO A 463 -7.67 -12.84 17.83
C PRO A 463 -6.93 -13.75 18.82
N THR A 464 -5.68 -13.39 19.14
CA THR A 464 -4.98 -14.03 20.25
C THR A 464 -5.68 -13.72 21.58
N LEU A 465 -5.46 -14.55 22.60
CA LEU A 465 -6.03 -14.30 23.94
C LEU A 465 -5.57 -12.97 24.52
N ASP A 466 -4.37 -12.54 24.16
CA ASP A 466 -3.77 -11.26 24.57
C ASP A 466 -4.27 -10.08 23.74
N GLY A 467 -4.98 -10.34 22.64
CA GLY A 467 -5.49 -9.32 21.72
C GLY A 467 -4.44 -8.77 20.75
N ASP A 468 -3.21 -9.25 20.82
CA ASP A 468 -2.12 -8.79 19.94
C ASP A 468 -2.07 -9.60 18.64
N ASP A 469 -2.03 -8.89 17.52
CA ASP A 469 -1.79 -9.49 16.20
C ASP A 469 -0.29 -9.47 15.88
N PRO A 470 0.23 -10.44 15.11
CA PRO A 470 1.58 -10.38 14.61
C PRO A 470 1.85 -9.06 13.87
N ASP A 471 2.86 -8.31 14.33
CA ASP A 471 3.27 -7.07 13.67
C ASP A 471 3.92 -7.36 12.31
N VAL A 472 3.24 -6.94 11.23
CA VAL A 472 3.76 -7.04 9.86
C VAL A 472 4.59 -5.82 9.45
N GLY A 473 4.59 -4.75 10.22
CA GLY A 473 5.33 -3.53 9.91
C GLY A 473 6.82 -3.80 9.65
N ARG A 474 7.43 -4.70 10.43
CA ARG A 474 8.83 -5.14 10.30
C ARG A 474 9.17 -5.80 8.94
N PHE A 475 8.19 -6.33 8.23
CA PHE A 475 8.34 -6.92 6.90
C PHE A 475 8.07 -5.93 5.76
N ILE A 476 7.62 -4.73 6.09
CA ILE A 476 7.21 -3.70 5.11
C ILE A 476 8.20 -2.55 5.11
N ARG A 477 8.57 -2.04 6.28
CA ARG A 477 9.53 -0.93 6.43
C ARG A 477 10.57 -1.22 7.50
N LEU A 478 11.75 -0.66 7.33
CA LEU A 478 12.71 -0.55 8.43
C LEU A 478 12.16 0.47 9.45
N ALA A 479 12.31 0.17 10.74
CA ALA A 479 11.62 0.83 11.86
C ALA A 479 11.92 2.33 12.10
N GLU A 480 12.54 3.05 11.17
CA GLU A 480 13.01 4.42 11.37
C GLU A 480 11.98 5.53 11.08
N ASP A 481 10.92 5.24 10.34
CA ASP A 481 9.84 6.21 10.02
C ASP A 481 8.61 6.01 10.94
N LEU A 482 8.82 6.23 12.24
CA LEU A 482 7.78 6.09 13.24
C LEU A 482 7.09 7.44 13.47
N ASP A 483 5.94 7.67 12.84
CA ASP A 483 5.15 8.88 13.00
C ASP A 483 3.91 8.64 13.88
N VAL A 484 3.44 9.73 14.51
CA VAL A 484 2.10 9.85 15.07
C VAL A 484 1.29 10.81 14.20
N GLY A 485 -0.01 10.57 14.08
CA GLY A 485 -0.92 11.46 13.35
C GLY A 485 -1.45 12.57 14.25
N VAL A 486 -1.23 13.84 13.92
CA VAL A 486 -1.67 14.98 14.72
C VAL A 486 -2.69 15.82 13.95
N ALA A 487 -3.84 16.08 14.58
CA ALA A 487 -4.87 16.99 14.07
C ALA A 487 -5.13 18.13 15.04
N TRP A 488 -5.63 19.25 14.54
CA TRP A 488 -5.96 20.44 15.33
C TRP A 488 -7.42 20.82 15.15
N ARG A 489 -8.13 21.01 16.27
CA ARG A 489 -9.51 21.49 16.28
C ARG A 489 -9.76 22.49 17.41
N ASP A 490 -10.78 23.29 17.26
CA ASP A 490 -11.30 24.09 18.37
C ASP A 490 -12.34 23.30 19.15
N PHE A 491 -12.11 23.12 20.46
CA PHE A 491 -13.05 22.53 21.38
C PHE A 491 -12.91 23.15 22.79
N SER A 492 -14.03 23.36 23.46
CA SER A 492 -14.09 23.82 24.85
C SER A 492 -14.29 22.61 25.75
N GLY A 493 -13.49 22.45 26.79
CA GLY A 493 -13.54 21.27 27.66
C GLY A 493 -12.68 20.12 27.12
N GLY A 494 -13.21 18.90 27.09
CA GLY A 494 -12.54 17.71 26.49
C GLY A 494 -13.06 17.40 25.08
N PRO A 495 -12.32 16.65 24.29
CA PRO A 495 -12.70 16.32 22.90
C PRO A 495 -13.68 15.14 22.79
N ASN A 496 -14.26 14.67 23.90
CA ASN A 496 -15.21 13.54 23.92
C ASN A 496 -16.67 13.97 23.71
N ASP A 497 -16.89 15.12 23.09
CA ASP A 497 -18.21 15.54 22.67
C ASP A 497 -18.74 14.59 21.58
N PRO A 498 -19.97 14.05 21.69
CA PRO A 498 -20.56 13.15 20.68
C PRO A 498 -20.63 13.73 19.27
N GLU A 499 -20.58 15.04 19.11
CA GLU A 499 -20.60 15.72 17.81
C GLU A 499 -19.21 15.76 17.15
N GLN A 500 -18.13 15.40 17.84
CA GLN A 500 -16.79 15.40 17.27
C GLN A 500 -16.46 14.04 16.63
N ALA A 501 -16.66 13.95 15.31
CA ALA A 501 -16.17 12.84 14.53
C ALA A 501 -14.63 12.71 14.60
N LEU A 502 -14.08 11.52 14.34
CA LEU A 502 -12.63 11.35 14.21
C LEU A 502 -12.06 12.30 13.14
N PRO A 503 -10.82 12.79 13.33
CA PRO A 503 -10.15 13.61 12.32
C PRO A 503 -10.11 12.93 10.97
N GLY A 504 -10.52 13.64 9.95
CA GLY A 504 -10.37 13.21 8.57
C GLY A 504 -8.90 13.26 8.14
N ARG A 505 -8.58 12.55 7.07
CA ARG A 505 -7.22 12.51 6.50
C ARG A 505 -6.63 13.90 6.27
N GLU A 506 -7.44 14.83 5.77
CA GLU A 506 -7.02 16.19 5.40
C GLU A 506 -6.53 17.01 6.59
N GLU A 507 -6.95 16.62 7.80
CA GLU A 507 -6.59 17.27 9.06
C GLU A 507 -5.28 16.71 9.66
N ILE A 508 -4.86 15.50 9.29
CA ILE A 508 -3.78 14.75 9.97
C ILE A 508 -2.41 15.11 9.40
N CYS A 509 -1.57 15.71 10.25
CA CYS A 509 -0.16 15.95 10.00
C CYS A 509 0.67 14.79 10.56
N PRO A 510 1.56 14.14 9.78
CA PRO A 510 2.52 13.18 10.31
C PRO A 510 3.60 13.91 11.11
N VAL A 511 3.82 13.47 12.35
CA VAL A 511 4.83 14.01 13.26
C VAL A 511 5.71 12.87 13.75
N PRO A 512 7.05 12.96 13.59
CA PRO A 512 7.95 11.91 14.02
C PRO A 512 7.88 11.66 15.52
N ILE A 513 7.91 10.39 15.93
CA ILE A 513 7.82 9.99 17.36
C ILE A 513 8.96 10.54 18.22
N TRP A 514 10.13 10.80 17.63
CA TRP A 514 11.24 11.43 18.36
C TRP A 514 10.94 12.89 18.76
N GLY A 515 9.91 13.54 18.20
CA GLY A 515 9.34 14.83 18.63
C GLY A 515 8.32 14.71 19.78
N LYS A 516 8.18 13.55 20.42
CA LYS A 516 7.16 13.26 21.45
C LYS A 516 7.23 14.20 22.67
N ASN A 517 8.44 14.66 23.04
CA ASN A 517 8.61 15.59 24.15
C ASN A 517 8.02 16.99 23.86
N GLU A 518 8.13 17.45 22.63
CA GLU A 518 7.50 18.70 22.16
C GLU A 518 5.98 18.54 22.07
N LEU A 519 5.51 17.40 21.60
CA LEU A 519 4.09 17.07 21.51
C LEU A 519 3.41 17.10 22.89
N VAL A 520 3.99 16.44 23.89
CA VAL A 520 3.38 16.42 25.25
C VAL A 520 3.26 17.80 25.87
N LYS A 521 4.20 18.73 25.57
CA LYS A 521 4.11 20.13 26.01
C LYS A 521 2.92 20.88 25.44
N LEU A 522 2.31 20.37 24.37
CA LEU A 522 1.10 20.92 23.73
C LEU A 522 -0.19 20.28 24.26
N GLU A 523 -0.09 19.41 25.27
CA GLU A 523 -1.21 18.76 25.95
C GLU A 523 -2.14 17.98 24.99
N PRO A 524 -1.60 16.99 24.22
CA PRO A 524 -2.36 16.24 23.26
C PRO A 524 -3.36 15.28 23.90
N TRP A 525 -4.41 14.94 23.15
CA TRP A 525 -5.34 13.87 23.44
C TRP A 525 -5.11 12.75 22.44
N ARG A 526 -4.99 11.49 22.93
CA ARG A 526 -4.84 10.30 22.10
C ARG A 526 -6.19 9.61 21.94
N TRP A 527 -6.48 9.12 20.75
CA TRP A 527 -7.64 8.27 20.53
C TRP A 527 -7.38 6.86 21.06
N ALA A 528 -8.12 6.46 22.10
CA ALA A 528 -8.08 5.11 22.65
C ALA A 528 -9.09 4.24 21.88
N TYR A 529 -8.60 3.44 20.93
CA TYR A 529 -9.45 2.65 20.02
C TYR A 529 -10.36 1.67 20.76
N ALA A 530 -9.86 0.99 21.80
CA ALA A 530 -10.63 0.02 22.58
C ALA A 530 -11.77 0.67 23.37
N GLN A 531 -11.55 1.88 23.90
CA GLN A 531 -12.53 2.62 24.69
C GLN A 531 -13.39 3.57 23.83
N ARG A 532 -13.02 3.78 22.56
CA ARG A 532 -13.67 4.71 21.62
C ARG A 532 -13.83 6.12 22.19
N ARG A 533 -12.77 6.63 22.81
CA ARG A 533 -12.74 7.98 23.42
C ARG A 533 -11.35 8.58 23.34
N TRP A 534 -11.30 9.90 23.49
CA TRP A 534 -10.07 10.65 23.63
C TRP A 534 -9.57 10.59 25.07
N GLU A 535 -8.30 10.28 25.27
CA GLU A 535 -7.61 10.25 26.55
C GLU A 535 -6.43 11.24 26.54
N GLN A 536 -6.30 12.04 27.60
CA GLN A 536 -5.23 13.01 27.68
C GLN A 536 -3.87 12.31 27.88
N VAL A 537 -2.91 12.60 27.00
CA VAL A 537 -1.55 12.12 27.14
C VAL A 537 -0.79 12.97 28.13
N ARG A 538 -0.16 12.33 29.12
CA ARG A 538 0.59 13.00 30.19
C ARG A 538 2.08 12.76 30.15
N SER A 539 2.51 11.66 29.56
CA SER A 539 3.91 11.30 29.41
C SER A 539 4.26 11.04 27.94
N ALA A 540 5.49 11.37 27.56
CA ALA A 540 6.00 11.03 26.24
C ALA A 540 6.12 9.50 26.05
N ASP A 541 6.25 8.74 27.15
CA ASP A 541 6.33 7.27 27.09
C ASP A 541 4.98 6.61 26.80
N ASP A 542 3.88 7.35 26.96
CA ASP A 542 2.53 6.87 26.59
C ASP A 542 2.31 6.87 25.07
N LEU A 543 3.15 7.59 24.30
CA LEU A 543 3.02 7.72 22.85
C LEU A 543 3.72 6.58 22.12
N VAL A 544 2.98 5.93 21.24
CA VAL A 544 3.47 4.88 20.36
C VAL A 544 3.27 5.26 18.89
N PRO A 545 4.08 4.72 17.98
CA PRO A 545 3.91 4.94 16.55
C PRO A 545 2.51 4.55 16.08
N GLY A 546 1.93 5.39 15.20
CA GLY A 546 0.58 5.16 14.69
C GLY A 546 -0.53 5.77 15.56
N ASP A 547 -0.23 6.31 16.74
CA ASP A 547 -1.21 7.02 17.56
C ASP A 547 -1.86 8.18 16.77
N LEU A 548 -3.17 8.34 16.95
CA LEU A 548 -3.92 9.49 16.47
C LEU A 548 -4.10 10.48 17.63
N LEU A 549 -3.55 11.67 17.43
CA LEU A 549 -3.54 12.73 18.44
C LEU A 549 -4.40 13.92 18.00
N LEU A 550 -5.09 14.52 18.97
CA LEU A 550 -5.86 15.74 18.79
C LEU A 550 -5.29 16.84 19.68
N LEU A 551 -5.01 17.98 19.09
CA LEU A 551 -4.56 19.21 19.75
C LEU A 551 -5.62 20.30 19.61
N ARG A 552 -5.65 21.22 20.57
CA ARG A 552 -6.37 22.49 20.40
C ARG A 552 -5.60 23.40 19.44
N VAL A 553 -6.29 24.13 18.59
CA VAL A 553 -5.68 25.16 17.74
C VAL A 553 -4.86 26.14 18.58
N SER A 554 -5.35 26.51 19.77
CA SER A 554 -4.64 27.38 20.70
C SER A 554 -3.35 26.82 21.28
N ALA A 555 -3.15 25.50 21.24
CA ALA A 555 -1.92 24.86 21.70
C ALA A 555 -0.74 25.13 20.76
N GLY A 556 -1.02 25.45 19.48
CA GLY A 556 0.01 25.73 18.49
C GLY A 556 0.67 24.47 17.93
N GLY A 557 1.93 24.61 17.51
CA GLY A 557 2.75 23.50 17.01
C GLY A 557 2.82 23.36 15.50
N TYR A 558 2.05 24.16 14.75
CA TYR A 558 1.99 24.06 13.30
C TYR A 558 1.87 25.42 12.63
N ASP A 559 2.58 25.57 11.52
CA ASP A 559 2.55 26.77 10.67
C ASP A 559 2.26 26.34 9.22
N ALA A 560 1.36 27.03 8.55
CA ALA A 560 0.94 26.65 7.18
C ALA A 560 2.07 26.77 6.14
N GLU A 561 3.09 27.58 6.41
CA GLU A 561 4.22 27.82 5.50
C GLU A 561 5.38 26.84 5.71
N VAL A 562 5.60 26.38 6.95
CA VAL A 562 6.73 25.51 7.30
C VAL A 562 6.32 24.16 7.87
N GLY A 563 5.03 23.87 8.00
CA GLY A 563 4.52 22.60 8.52
C GLY A 563 4.63 22.47 10.03
N TRP A 564 4.81 21.24 10.52
CA TRP A 564 5.00 20.97 11.94
C TRP A 564 6.24 21.66 12.51
N THR A 565 6.08 22.42 13.59
CA THR A 565 7.16 23.17 14.26
C THR A 565 7.34 22.82 15.73
N GLY A 566 6.31 22.24 16.39
CA GLY A 566 6.28 22.00 17.83
C GLY A 566 6.24 23.26 18.69
N ARG A 567 6.13 24.46 18.09
CA ARG A 567 6.20 25.75 18.82
C ARG A 567 4.79 26.24 19.16
N LYS A 568 4.55 26.62 20.42
CA LYS A 568 3.26 27.12 20.92
C LYS A 568 2.74 28.39 20.20
N GLN A 569 3.64 29.22 19.68
CA GLN A 569 3.26 30.45 18.98
C GLN A 569 2.75 30.20 17.55
N ASP A 570 3.09 29.09 16.94
CA ASP A 570 2.72 28.75 15.57
C ASP A 570 1.34 28.09 15.59
N ARG A 571 0.30 28.85 15.30
CA ARG A 571 -1.10 28.41 15.42
C ARG A 571 -1.68 28.08 14.05
N PRO A 572 -2.12 26.83 13.82
CA PRO A 572 -2.73 26.45 12.56
C PRO A 572 -4.14 27.03 12.41
N GLU A 573 -4.55 27.24 11.17
CA GLU A 573 -5.97 27.39 10.87
C GLU A 573 -6.64 25.99 10.88
N PRO A 574 -7.88 25.86 11.44
CA PRO A 574 -8.60 24.59 11.38
C PRO A 574 -8.89 24.17 9.94
N VAL A 575 -8.69 22.90 9.63
CA VAL A 575 -9.18 22.30 8.39
C VAL A 575 -10.65 21.91 8.63
N PRO A 576 -11.59 22.20 7.70
CA PRO A 576 -12.97 21.80 7.85
C PRO A 576 -13.09 20.29 8.09
N ALA A 577 -13.77 19.91 9.16
CA ALA A 577 -13.95 18.51 9.50
C ALA A 577 -14.85 17.81 8.47
N VAL A 578 -14.38 16.73 7.89
CA VAL A 578 -15.20 15.81 7.10
C VAL A 578 -15.64 14.69 8.05
N ALA A 579 -16.94 14.58 8.28
CA ALA A 579 -17.49 13.55 9.14
C ALA A 579 -17.11 12.15 8.59
N ARG A 580 -16.48 11.33 9.41
CA ARG A 580 -16.23 9.93 9.16
C ARG A 580 -16.97 9.10 10.18
N GLU A 581 -17.75 8.14 9.74
CA GLU A 581 -18.28 7.12 10.63
C GLU A 581 -17.14 6.24 11.14
N ALA A 582 -17.12 5.99 12.46
CA ALA A 582 -16.16 5.07 13.03
C ALA A 582 -16.47 3.66 12.52
N PRO A 583 -15.47 2.85 12.15
CA PRO A 583 -15.71 1.47 11.75
C PRO A 583 -16.41 0.71 12.88
N ASP A 584 -17.47 -0.02 12.53
CA ASP A 584 -18.26 -0.81 13.47
C ASP A 584 -17.44 -1.90 14.15
N SER A 585 -17.84 -2.23 15.39
CA SER A 585 -17.12 -3.16 16.24
C SER A 585 -17.29 -4.63 15.80
N ASP A 586 -16.24 -5.44 15.91
CA ASP A 586 -16.13 -6.88 15.62
C ASP A 586 -17.10 -7.83 16.37
N TRP A 587 -18.05 -7.30 17.15
CA TRP A 587 -18.88 -8.11 18.06
C TRP A 587 -20.24 -8.54 17.50
N ALA A 588 -20.77 -7.80 16.56
CA ALA A 588 -21.94 -8.22 15.82
C ALA A 588 -21.53 -8.36 14.36
N ASP A 589 -21.82 -9.51 13.76
CA ASP A 589 -21.79 -9.62 12.31
C ASP A 589 -22.86 -8.63 11.77
N PRO A 590 -22.48 -7.47 11.20
CA PRO A 590 -23.45 -6.47 10.76
C PRO A 590 -24.37 -7.04 9.67
N GLU A 591 -23.98 -8.15 9.06
CA GLU A 591 -24.76 -8.85 8.05
C GLU A 591 -25.82 -9.77 8.64
N THR A 592 -25.74 -10.10 9.93
CA THR A 592 -26.78 -10.92 10.60
C THR A 592 -27.99 -10.11 10.99
N LEU A 593 -27.86 -8.80 11.22
CA LEU A 593 -28.92 -7.90 11.65
C LEU A 593 -29.32 -6.96 10.49
N VAL A 594 -30.40 -7.27 9.85
CA VAL A 594 -30.95 -6.53 8.71
C VAL A 594 -32.37 -6.04 9.04
N GLY A 595 -32.92 -5.13 8.24
CA GLY A 595 -34.23 -4.52 8.52
C GLY A 595 -35.44 -5.47 8.51
N ARG A 596 -35.27 -6.76 8.18
CA ARG A 596 -36.34 -7.77 8.06
C ARG A 596 -35.85 -9.17 8.44
N TRP A 597 -36.78 -10.05 8.70
CA TRP A 597 -36.49 -11.48 8.81
C TRP A 597 -36.12 -12.07 7.44
N ILE A 598 -35.05 -12.89 7.39
CA ILE A 598 -34.65 -13.65 6.20
C ILE A 598 -34.50 -15.11 6.63
N SER A 599 -35.21 -16.01 5.94
CA SER A 599 -35.11 -17.43 6.23
C SER A 599 -33.73 -17.98 5.83
N LEU A 600 -33.33 -19.10 6.43
CA LEU A 600 -32.08 -19.77 6.08
C LEU A 600 -32.08 -20.22 4.61
N GLU A 601 -33.23 -20.70 4.10
CA GLU A 601 -33.38 -21.12 2.72
C GLU A 601 -33.21 -19.95 1.73
N GLU A 602 -33.89 -18.81 1.98
CA GLU A 602 -33.77 -17.59 1.17
C GLU A 602 -32.33 -17.08 1.13
N HIS A 603 -31.68 -17.01 2.31
CA HIS A 603 -30.29 -16.54 2.40
C HIS A 603 -29.35 -17.45 1.63
N THR A 604 -29.44 -18.76 1.84
CA THR A 604 -28.56 -19.72 1.19
C THR A 604 -28.76 -19.74 -0.33
N ALA A 605 -30.01 -19.59 -0.79
CA ALA A 605 -30.30 -19.51 -2.23
C ALA A 605 -29.58 -18.31 -2.88
N HIS A 606 -29.57 -17.13 -2.25
CA HIS A 606 -28.85 -15.97 -2.74
C HIS A 606 -27.33 -16.20 -2.79
N VAL A 607 -26.77 -16.81 -1.76
CA VAL A 607 -25.31 -17.12 -1.71
C VAL A 607 -24.93 -18.09 -2.83
N VAL A 608 -25.73 -19.11 -3.08
CA VAL A 608 -25.51 -20.06 -4.19
C VAL A 608 -25.60 -19.38 -5.53
N GLU A 609 -26.61 -18.51 -5.74
CA GLU A 609 -26.76 -17.75 -6.99
C GLU A 609 -25.55 -16.87 -7.28
N GLU A 610 -25.09 -16.10 -6.30
CA GLU A 610 -23.89 -15.26 -6.42
C GLU A 610 -22.64 -16.09 -6.72
N LEU A 611 -22.45 -17.23 -6.03
CA LEU A 611 -21.35 -18.13 -6.32
C LEU A 611 -21.39 -18.64 -7.77
N GLU A 612 -22.55 -19.05 -8.28
CA GLU A 612 -22.65 -19.56 -9.66
C GLU A 612 -22.36 -18.45 -10.68
N GLN A 613 -22.72 -17.20 -10.41
CA GLN A 613 -22.34 -16.06 -11.27
C GLN A 613 -20.81 -15.89 -11.31
N ILE A 614 -20.15 -15.94 -10.16
CA ILE A 614 -18.70 -15.86 -10.06
C ILE A 614 -18.05 -17.03 -10.80
N LEU A 615 -18.47 -18.28 -10.54
CA LEU A 615 -17.92 -19.48 -11.17
C LEU A 615 -18.14 -19.51 -12.69
N ALA A 616 -19.20 -18.90 -13.21
CA ALA A 616 -19.42 -18.76 -14.64
C ALA A 616 -18.44 -17.78 -15.32
N ALA A 617 -17.90 -16.83 -14.55
CA ALA A 617 -16.99 -15.79 -15.05
C ALA A 617 -15.51 -16.13 -14.89
N ILE A 618 -15.16 -17.08 -14.00
CA ILE A 618 -13.79 -17.49 -13.72
C ILE A 618 -13.57 -18.96 -14.09
N ASP A 619 -12.33 -19.29 -14.46
CA ASP A 619 -11.92 -20.67 -14.76
C ASP A 619 -11.35 -21.28 -13.49
N VAL A 620 -12.11 -22.19 -12.87
CA VAL A 620 -11.75 -22.84 -11.60
C VAL A 620 -11.75 -24.36 -11.84
N ASP A 621 -10.78 -25.06 -11.26
CA ASP A 621 -10.75 -26.52 -11.28
C ASP A 621 -12.06 -27.11 -10.73
N LEU A 622 -12.52 -28.20 -11.35
CA LEU A 622 -13.81 -28.82 -11.02
C LEU A 622 -13.89 -29.25 -9.56
N SER A 623 -12.80 -29.76 -8.99
CA SER A 623 -12.77 -30.20 -7.59
C SER A 623 -12.94 -29.03 -6.62
N TRP A 624 -12.37 -27.88 -6.95
CA TRP A 624 -12.53 -26.64 -6.16
C TRP A 624 -13.95 -26.08 -6.32
N ALA A 625 -14.48 -26.09 -7.55
CA ALA A 625 -15.82 -25.63 -7.82
C ALA A 625 -16.88 -26.48 -7.06
N GLU A 626 -16.70 -27.80 -6.99
CA GLU A 626 -17.56 -28.70 -6.21
C GLU A 626 -17.49 -28.42 -4.72
N ALA A 627 -16.28 -28.21 -4.16
CA ALA A 627 -16.11 -27.85 -2.75
C ALA A 627 -16.74 -26.49 -2.43
N LEU A 628 -16.59 -25.48 -3.30
CA LEU A 628 -17.21 -24.17 -3.15
C LEU A 628 -18.74 -24.25 -3.19
N ARG A 629 -19.30 -25.02 -4.12
CA ARG A 629 -20.76 -25.24 -4.21
C ARG A 629 -21.30 -25.92 -2.96
N LEU A 630 -20.59 -26.96 -2.47
CA LEU A 630 -20.98 -27.64 -1.25
C LEU A 630 -20.91 -26.68 -0.04
N ALA A 631 -19.80 -25.96 0.10
CA ALA A 631 -19.65 -24.97 1.15
C ALA A 631 -20.75 -23.91 1.14
N ALA A 632 -21.07 -23.34 -0.04
CA ALA A 632 -22.14 -22.37 -0.19
C ALA A 632 -23.51 -22.89 0.24
N ARG A 633 -23.82 -24.16 -0.07
CA ARG A 633 -25.10 -24.77 0.35
C ARG A 633 -25.23 -25.01 1.85
N VAL A 634 -24.08 -25.23 2.54
CA VAL A 634 -24.13 -25.69 3.96
C VAL A 634 -23.51 -24.72 4.96
N HIS A 635 -22.95 -23.57 4.50
CA HIS A 635 -22.18 -22.66 5.37
C HIS A 635 -22.93 -22.24 6.63
N ASP A 636 -24.23 -22.05 6.51
CA ASP A 636 -25.12 -21.55 7.55
C ASP A 636 -26.01 -22.61 8.17
N ALA A 637 -25.83 -23.90 7.85
CA ALA A 637 -26.66 -24.99 8.42
C ALA A 637 -26.69 -24.95 9.97
N GLY A 638 -25.58 -24.57 10.60
CA GLY A 638 -25.48 -24.41 12.05
C GLY A 638 -26.37 -23.33 12.65
N LYS A 639 -26.91 -22.41 11.85
CA LYS A 639 -27.91 -21.43 12.31
C LYS A 639 -29.23 -22.08 12.74
N ALA A 640 -29.49 -23.32 12.33
CA ALA A 640 -30.65 -24.09 12.85
C ALA A 640 -30.51 -24.49 14.32
N HIS A 641 -29.32 -24.35 14.92
CA HIS A 641 -29.10 -24.63 16.33
C HIS A 641 -30.01 -23.76 17.21
N PRO A 642 -30.65 -24.33 18.27
CA PRO A 642 -31.59 -23.61 19.12
C PRO A 642 -31.04 -22.35 19.76
N GLU A 643 -29.75 -22.37 20.15
CA GLU A 643 -29.09 -21.20 20.73
C GLU A 643 -28.99 -20.03 19.75
N PHE A 644 -28.71 -20.28 18.46
CA PHE A 644 -28.66 -19.22 17.45
C PHE A 644 -30.06 -18.61 17.21
N GLN A 645 -31.10 -19.47 17.07
CA GLN A 645 -32.47 -19.00 16.86
C GLN A 645 -32.96 -18.18 18.07
N ARG A 646 -32.65 -18.64 19.30
CA ARG A 646 -32.94 -17.90 20.54
C ARG A 646 -32.31 -16.50 20.53
N ARG A 647 -31.06 -16.36 20.07
CA ARG A 647 -30.38 -15.06 19.97
C ARG A 647 -31.03 -14.14 18.96
N LEU A 648 -31.42 -14.64 17.80
CA LEU A 648 -32.14 -13.84 16.81
C LEU A 648 -33.46 -13.29 17.39
N ALA A 649 -34.22 -14.10 18.10
CA ALA A 649 -35.47 -13.69 18.76
C ALA A 649 -35.24 -12.55 19.79
N ILE A 650 -34.15 -12.61 20.56
CA ILE A 650 -33.81 -11.56 21.52
C ILE A 650 -33.44 -10.25 20.82
N TRP A 651 -32.65 -10.29 19.73
CA TRP A 651 -32.30 -9.08 18.96
C TRP A 651 -33.51 -8.46 18.26
N ALA A 652 -34.41 -9.30 17.75
CA ALA A 652 -35.64 -8.82 17.12
C ALA A 652 -36.69 -8.32 18.12
N ASP A 653 -36.53 -8.60 19.41
CA ASP A 653 -37.54 -8.38 20.46
C ASP A 653 -38.91 -9.01 20.08
N GLU A 654 -38.88 -10.15 19.39
CA GLU A 654 -40.01 -10.81 18.79
C GLU A 654 -39.68 -12.31 18.62
N SER A 655 -40.62 -13.21 18.88
CA SER A 655 -40.49 -14.62 18.52
C SER A 655 -40.80 -14.81 17.03
N PRO A 656 -39.90 -15.42 16.24
CA PRO A 656 -40.20 -15.76 14.87
C PRO A 656 -41.36 -16.80 14.80
N GLY A 657 -42.04 -16.83 13.67
CA GLY A 657 -43.14 -17.79 13.43
C GLY A 657 -42.66 -19.23 13.51
N ASP A 658 -43.55 -20.12 13.99
CA ASP A 658 -43.27 -21.56 14.18
C ASP A 658 -42.89 -22.24 12.84
N GLY A 659 -41.86 -23.08 12.88
CA GLY A 659 -41.50 -24.00 11.80
C GLY A 659 -40.56 -23.41 10.71
N VAL A 660 -40.12 -22.17 10.84
CA VAL A 660 -39.14 -21.56 9.92
C VAL A 660 -37.81 -21.31 10.64
N VAL A 661 -36.71 -21.75 10.03
CA VAL A 661 -35.37 -21.45 10.50
C VAL A 661 -34.91 -20.14 9.81
N TYR A 662 -34.47 -19.18 10.61
CA TYR A 662 -34.03 -17.86 10.13
C TYR A 662 -32.51 -17.72 10.15
N ALA A 663 -31.97 -17.10 9.11
CA ALA A 663 -30.56 -16.74 9.02
C ALA A 663 -30.27 -15.33 9.55
N LYS A 664 -31.25 -14.39 9.39
CA LYS A 664 -31.11 -12.97 9.74
C LYS A 664 -32.40 -12.42 10.37
N ALA A 665 -32.24 -11.42 11.24
CA ALA A 665 -33.34 -10.79 11.96
C ALA A 665 -33.25 -9.26 11.97
N PRO A 666 -34.37 -8.51 12.16
CA PRO A 666 -34.32 -7.09 12.40
C PRO A 666 -33.70 -6.80 13.79
N GLU A 667 -32.78 -5.81 13.86
CA GLU A 667 -32.25 -5.35 15.15
C GLU A 667 -33.20 -4.30 15.74
N ARG A 668 -34.05 -4.75 16.69
CA ARG A 668 -34.93 -3.86 17.47
C ARG A 668 -34.38 -3.62 18.87
N ARG A 669 -33.54 -4.53 19.37
CA ARG A 669 -32.96 -4.48 20.70
C ARG A 669 -31.46 -4.59 20.66
N LYS A 670 -30.76 -3.59 21.20
CA LYS A 670 -29.29 -3.67 21.44
C LYS A 670 -29.04 -4.61 22.63
N TRP A 671 -28.63 -5.84 22.33
CA TRP A 671 -28.30 -6.85 23.31
C TRP A 671 -26.96 -7.49 22.98
N ARG A 672 -26.13 -7.72 23.99
CA ARG A 672 -24.87 -8.46 23.86
C ARG A 672 -25.02 -9.81 24.53
N PRO A 673 -24.79 -10.93 23.79
CA PRO A 673 -24.84 -12.26 24.41
C PRO A 673 -23.69 -12.40 25.41
N PRO A 674 -23.95 -13.07 26.58
CA PRO A 674 -22.94 -13.24 27.60
C PRO A 674 -21.80 -14.18 27.19
N ARG A 675 -22.02 -15.06 26.22
CA ARG A 675 -21.02 -15.99 25.65
C ARG A 675 -21.01 -15.90 24.13
N ALA A 676 -19.88 -16.23 23.52
CA ALA A 676 -19.82 -16.45 22.07
C ALA A 676 -20.70 -17.64 21.69
N PHE A 677 -21.11 -17.74 20.44
CA PHE A 677 -21.68 -18.94 19.83
C PHE A 677 -21.36 -18.85 18.33
N ARG A 678 -20.66 -19.84 17.83
CA ARG A 678 -20.17 -19.85 16.46
C ARG A 678 -20.89 -20.93 15.64
N HIS A 679 -21.89 -20.50 14.88
CA HIS A 679 -22.67 -21.39 14.00
C HIS A 679 -21.82 -21.98 12.88
N GLU A 680 -20.76 -21.30 12.43
CA GLU A 680 -19.82 -21.77 11.43
C GLU A 680 -19.10 -23.06 11.90
N LEU A 681 -18.78 -23.17 13.19
CA LEU A 681 -18.23 -24.40 13.76
C LEU A 681 -19.26 -25.54 13.73
N VAL A 682 -20.52 -25.25 14.10
CA VAL A 682 -21.60 -26.26 14.04
C VAL A 682 -21.77 -26.75 12.61
N SER A 683 -21.82 -25.84 11.61
CA SER A 683 -21.95 -26.20 10.19
C SER A 683 -20.81 -27.11 9.71
N ALA A 684 -19.56 -26.78 10.09
CA ALA A 684 -18.39 -27.56 9.72
C ALA A 684 -18.40 -28.98 10.36
N LEU A 685 -18.72 -29.06 11.65
CA LEU A 685 -18.85 -30.35 12.36
C LEU A 685 -19.92 -31.25 11.71
N LEU A 686 -21.10 -30.69 11.42
CA LEU A 686 -22.18 -31.42 10.77
C LEU A 686 -21.77 -31.93 9.35
N LEU A 687 -20.97 -31.17 8.65
CA LEU A 687 -20.46 -31.60 7.33
C LEU A 687 -19.46 -32.76 7.47
N LEU A 688 -18.51 -32.66 8.39
CA LEU A 688 -17.47 -33.66 8.63
C LEU A 688 -18.05 -34.96 9.26
N GLU A 689 -19.12 -34.88 10.01
CA GLU A 689 -19.80 -36.07 10.55
C GLU A 689 -20.43 -36.99 9.48
N ARG A 690 -20.67 -36.46 8.25
CA ARG A 690 -21.17 -37.27 7.13
C ARG A 690 -20.21 -38.41 6.76
N ASP A 691 -18.93 -38.07 6.60
CA ASP A 691 -17.84 -39.02 6.40
C ASP A 691 -16.47 -38.38 6.76
N ARG A 692 -16.01 -38.67 7.99
CA ARG A 692 -14.73 -38.15 8.50
C ARG A 692 -13.50 -38.59 7.72
N ARG A 693 -13.62 -39.61 6.86
CA ARG A 693 -12.52 -40.14 6.05
C ARG A 693 -12.51 -39.61 4.63
N ASP A 694 -13.56 -38.92 4.22
CA ASP A 694 -13.63 -38.34 2.88
C ASP A 694 -12.93 -36.97 2.83
N HIS A 695 -11.65 -36.99 2.44
CA HIS A 695 -10.86 -35.76 2.29
C HIS A 695 -11.43 -34.73 1.29
N ARG A 696 -12.38 -35.13 0.45
CA ARG A 696 -13.07 -34.18 -0.44
C ARG A 696 -13.94 -33.21 0.33
N LEU A 697 -14.35 -33.56 1.55
CA LEU A 697 -15.12 -32.67 2.45
C LEU A 697 -14.24 -31.66 3.17
N ASP A 698 -12.93 -31.90 3.28
CA ASP A 698 -12.04 -31.06 4.11
C ASP A 698 -11.99 -29.62 3.64
N LEU A 699 -11.85 -29.37 2.34
CA LEU A 699 -11.85 -28.00 1.82
C LEU A 699 -13.20 -27.32 2.03
N ALA A 700 -14.31 -28.02 1.79
CA ALA A 700 -15.65 -27.46 2.00
C ALA A 700 -15.89 -27.15 3.49
N ALA A 701 -15.50 -28.04 4.40
CA ALA A 701 -15.63 -27.84 5.85
C ALA A 701 -14.76 -26.66 6.32
N TYR A 702 -13.53 -26.54 5.79
CA TYR A 702 -12.65 -25.42 6.09
C TYR A 702 -13.24 -24.09 5.64
N LEU A 703 -13.77 -24.01 4.41
CA LEU A 703 -14.44 -22.82 3.88
C LEU A 703 -15.67 -22.45 4.73
N VAL A 704 -16.45 -23.45 5.14
CA VAL A 704 -17.60 -23.26 6.05
C VAL A 704 -17.15 -22.72 7.40
N ALA A 705 -16.10 -23.28 8.01
CA ALA A 705 -15.59 -22.80 9.29
C ALA A 705 -15.00 -21.39 9.25
N ALA A 706 -14.58 -20.94 8.06
CA ALA A 706 -13.85 -19.69 7.85
C ALA A 706 -14.70 -18.57 7.20
N HIS A 707 -15.97 -18.82 6.83
CA HIS A 707 -16.75 -17.90 5.98
C HIS A 707 -17.00 -16.51 6.59
N HIS A 708 -16.83 -16.34 7.89
CA HIS A 708 -16.82 -15.04 8.57
C HIS A 708 -15.42 -14.38 8.63
N GLY A 709 -14.48 -14.80 7.80
CA GLY A 709 -13.12 -14.27 7.76
C GLY A 709 -12.26 -14.64 8.96
N LYS A 710 -12.66 -15.64 9.73
CA LYS A 710 -11.89 -16.18 10.87
C LYS A 710 -11.25 -17.49 10.49
N PHE A 711 -10.07 -17.39 9.91
CA PHE A 711 -9.22 -18.55 9.64
C PHE A 711 -8.56 -18.98 10.94
N ARG A 712 -8.68 -20.26 11.29
CA ARG A 712 -8.12 -20.86 12.48
C ARG A 712 -7.30 -22.07 12.11
N LEU A 713 -6.02 -22.05 12.47
CA LEU A 713 -5.21 -23.27 12.40
C LEU A 713 -5.71 -24.30 13.39
N THR A 714 -6.09 -23.84 14.59
CA THR A 714 -6.74 -24.65 15.62
C THR A 714 -7.83 -23.84 16.28
N PRO A 715 -9.06 -24.38 16.46
CA PRO A 715 -10.09 -23.72 17.28
C PRO A 715 -9.57 -23.53 18.70
N ARG A 716 -9.64 -22.30 19.20
CA ARG A 716 -9.20 -21.95 20.57
C ARG A 716 -10.39 -21.88 21.50
N LEU A 717 -10.24 -22.39 22.73
CA LEU A 717 -11.22 -22.19 23.78
C LEU A 717 -11.22 -20.73 24.22
N LEU A 718 -12.38 -20.13 24.33
CA LEU A 718 -12.54 -18.79 24.89
C LEU A 718 -12.61 -18.88 26.42
N PRO A 719 -12.27 -17.82 27.17
CA PRO A 719 -12.39 -17.82 28.65
C PRO A 719 -13.79 -18.21 29.15
N ASP A 720 -14.83 -17.85 28.39
CA ASP A 720 -16.24 -18.16 28.73
C ASP A 720 -16.66 -19.58 28.34
N ASP A 721 -15.82 -20.35 27.63
CA ASP A 721 -16.07 -21.72 27.24
C ASP A 721 -15.81 -22.73 28.40
N HIS A 722 -15.30 -22.28 29.55
CA HIS A 722 -14.99 -23.16 30.66
C HIS A 722 -16.25 -23.84 31.18
N ASP A 723 -16.31 -25.14 31.01
CA ASP A 723 -17.33 -26.03 31.60
C ASP A 723 -16.63 -27.25 32.24
N ALA A 724 -16.88 -27.49 33.55
CA ALA A 724 -16.22 -28.55 34.26
C ALA A 724 -16.76 -29.96 33.90
N THR A 725 -17.87 -30.05 33.17
CA THR A 725 -18.58 -31.29 32.90
C THR A 725 -18.45 -31.79 31.46
N ARG A 726 -18.19 -30.90 30.52
CA ARG A 726 -18.13 -31.23 29.09
C ARG A 726 -17.18 -30.29 28.33
N LEU A 727 -16.72 -30.70 27.16
CA LEU A 727 -15.99 -29.84 26.25
C LEU A 727 -16.95 -28.79 25.66
N VAL A 728 -16.54 -27.51 25.74
CA VAL A 728 -17.20 -26.42 25.05
C VAL A 728 -16.13 -25.67 24.25
N CYS A 729 -16.40 -25.39 23.01
CA CYS A 729 -15.49 -24.62 22.13
C CYS A 729 -16.29 -23.58 21.34
N LEU A 730 -15.88 -22.31 21.43
CA LEU A 730 -16.55 -21.22 20.73
C LEU A 730 -18.07 -21.13 21.01
N GLY A 731 -18.46 -21.50 22.22
CA GLY A 731 -19.85 -21.55 22.69
C GLY A 731 -20.65 -22.75 22.21
N VAL A 732 -20.05 -23.71 21.52
CA VAL A 732 -20.64 -24.97 21.07
C VAL A 732 -20.22 -26.07 22.06
N GLY A 733 -21.16 -26.83 22.62
CA GLY A 733 -20.89 -27.85 23.62
C GLY A 733 -20.93 -29.27 23.06
N GLU A 734 -20.04 -30.13 23.59
CA GLU A 734 -20.10 -31.57 23.36
C GLU A 734 -21.49 -32.10 23.75
N GLY A 735 -22.16 -32.82 22.85
CA GLY A 735 -23.48 -33.37 23.05
C GLY A 735 -24.65 -32.40 22.93
N ASP A 736 -24.42 -31.15 22.49
CA ASP A 736 -25.49 -30.20 22.19
C ASP A 736 -26.46 -30.81 21.17
N GLU A 737 -27.77 -30.67 21.39
CA GLU A 737 -28.78 -31.21 20.49
C GLU A 737 -28.97 -30.31 19.26
N PHE A 738 -28.80 -30.90 18.08
CA PHE A 738 -29.10 -30.27 16.82
C PHE A 738 -30.39 -30.84 16.25
N PRO A 739 -31.41 -30.01 15.94
CA PRO A 739 -32.75 -30.47 15.57
C PRO A 739 -32.85 -31.06 14.15
N GLY A 740 -31.76 -31.00 13.38
CA GLY A 740 -31.75 -31.28 11.95
C GLY A 740 -32.27 -30.12 11.13
N VAL A 741 -31.87 -30.07 9.86
CA VAL A 741 -32.31 -29.05 8.93
C VAL A 741 -32.17 -29.52 7.46
N VAL A 742 -33.04 -29.02 6.61
CA VAL A 742 -32.87 -29.14 5.15
C VAL A 742 -32.60 -27.73 4.60
N VAL A 743 -31.48 -27.57 3.89
CA VAL A 743 -31.07 -26.28 3.30
C VAL A 743 -30.44 -26.52 1.94
N ALA A 744 -30.89 -25.81 0.90
CA ALA A 744 -30.43 -25.91 -0.48
C ALA A 744 -30.29 -27.37 -1.00
N GLY A 745 -31.25 -28.24 -0.62
CA GLY A 745 -31.26 -29.66 -1.00
C GLY A 745 -30.36 -30.58 -0.15
N GLU A 746 -29.55 -30.03 0.73
CA GLU A 746 -28.71 -30.77 1.68
C GLU A 746 -29.50 -31.06 2.95
N ARG A 747 -29.50 -32.32 3.40
CA ARG A 747 -30.22 -32.75 4.61
C ARG A 747 -29.23 -33.09 5.71
N PHE A 748 -29.49 -32.55 6.88
CA PHE A 748 -28.83 -32.90 8.14
C PHE A 748 -29.89 -33.46 9.09
N GLU A 749 -29.68 -34.69 9.55
CA GLU A 749 -30.60 -35.37 10.49
C GLU A 749 -30.43 -34.79 11.90
N PRO A 750 -31.45 -34.91 12.77
CA PRO A 750 -31.30 -34.59 14.17
C PRO A 750 -30.17 -35.41 14.79
N THR A 751 -29.23 -34.72 15.46
CA THR A 751 -28.03 -35.35 16.04
C THR A 751 -27.59 -34.64 17.32
N ARG A 752 -26.63 -35.25 18.02
CA ARG A 752 -25.87 -34.60 19.08
C ARG A 752 -24.48 -34.28 18.57
N LEU A 753 -24.06 -33.02 18.74
CA LEU A 753 -22.77 -32.55 18.23
C LEU A 753 -21.61 -33.28 18.90
N ASP A 754 -20.68 -33.75 18.09
CA ASP A 754 -19.45 -34.44 18.51
C ASP A 754 -18.24 -33.54 18.28
N LEU A 755 -17.61 -33.08 19.38
CA LEU A 755 -16.44 -32.23 19.38
C LEU A 755 -15.12 -33.03 19.46
N SER A 756 -15.16 -34.37 19.28
CA SER A 756 -13.96 -35.22 19.37
C SER A 756 -12.85 -34.80 18.37
N LEU A 757 -13.22 -34.26 17.21
CA LEU A 757 -12.28 -33.70 16.25
C LEU A 757 -11.40 -32.57 16.79
N LEU A 758 -11.84 -31.85 17.83
CA LEU A 758 -11.12 -30.77 18.47
C LEU A 758 -10.15 -31.23 19.56
N ARG A 759 -10.14 -32.52 19.88
CA ARG A 759 -9.24 -33.08 20.87
C ARG A 759 -7.89 -33.41 20.25
N LEU A 760 -6.83 -32.77 20.77
CA LEU A 760 -5.46 -33.06 20.38
C LEU A 760 -4.97 -34.36 21.06
N GLY A 761 -4.27 -35.23 20.31
CA GLY A 761 -3.54 -36.38 20.89
C GLY A 761 -4.19 -37.74 20.71
N ASP A 762 -5.27 -37.88 19.96
CA ASP A 762 -5.79 -39.17 19.53
C ASP A 762 -5.17 -39.57 18.20
N LEU A 763 -4.13 -40.40 18.22
CA LEU A 763 -3.38 -40.84 17.02
C LEU A 763 -4.19 -41.80 16.12
N GLU A 764 -5.35 -42.27 16.55
CA GLU A 764 -6.18 -43.20 15.79
C GLU A 764 -7.34 -42.51 15.06
N GLN A 765 -7.61 -41.24 15.36
CA GLN A 765 -8.72 -40.49 14.78
C GLN A 765 -8.20 -39.20 14.11
N LYS A 766 -8.81 -38.85 12.97
CA LYS A 766 -8.57 -37.59 12.31
C LYS A 766 -8.89 -36.41 13.27
N THR A 767 -7.96 -35.48 13.40
CA THR A 767 -8.12 -34.29 14.22
C THR A 767 -8.36 -33.05 13.33
N TRP A 768 -8.74 -31.93 13.94
CA TRP A 768 -8.92 -30.68 13.21
C TRP A 768 -7.63 -30.20 12.50
N VAL A 769 -6.47 -30.55 13.03
CA VAL A 769 -5.17 -30.12 12.47
C VAL A 769 -4.80 -30.93 11.24
N GLU A 770 -5.27 -32.17 11.13
CA GLU A 770 -5.06 -33.07 9.97
C GLU A 770 -6.06 -32.77 8.85
#